data_50d23ad5b9038fbeb46850e9476c8eff
#
_entry.id   50d23ad5b9038fbeb46850e9476c8eff
#
_cell.length_a   1.000
_cell.length_b   1.000
_cell.length_c   1.000
_cell.angle_alpha   90.00
_cell.angle_beta   90.00
_cell.angle_gamma   90.00
#
_symmetry.space_group_name_H-M   'P 1'
#
loop_
_entity.id
_entity.type
_entity.pdbx_description
1 polymer ?
#
loop_
_entity_poly.entity_id
_entity_poly.type
_entity_poly.pdbx_seq_one_letter_code
_entity_poly.pdbx_strand_id
1 'polypeptide(L)'
;MLGWRVRRWRQTLQRLRLSLGQRGWHGTVARIAQEFRRRPERDDTLPIAPLDTPFAPFALPVDATAPRVSVVIPVHGKCAHTVACLRSLARHGAEAPFEVIVVDDASPDDTASILPQIDGLRIVTHAQNKGFVDSCNDGAEAARGDFLLFLNNDTQVTPGWLDAMLACMREEPDCGIVGSRLVYPDGRLQEAGGLVFADGSCHNIGRFESRDDPRFRYRREVDYVSGASLLIPRALFTQVGGFARDYAPAYYEDTDLAFAVRAAGRRVVYEPASLVVHFEGVTAGTDTESGIKRYQVRNRERFVQRHREALQDFPTAHTRVDAALRRYARGRMLVIDAMTPDPARDSGSLRLTAVFGLLHTMGWQTLFAPDDGHAAADRIDALGALGVQVLCRPWVRHLPEWLQRHGAELDAIMLCRAGTAATYLPLLRRVAPQAKVLFDTVDLHFLREERAAAVAGSAGLQRQAEASRRRELGLIASSDVTFVVSPVERALLAEAAPEAHVELLSNIHDVHGRRSDFAARRDLVFLGGFGHLPNADAVRWFVREILPRLQRHNPALHLHVLGDAPEDARRELSGPQVTLHGRVDNLSPFMDRCRLSIAPLRFGAGVKGKVNMAMSYGLPVVATPIAAEGMQLRDGVDVSIAEDAEAFAAAVLALYDDEALWLRLSDGGLENVRRHFSPEAAAETLRRVLN
;
A
#
# COMPACT_ATOMS: atom_id res chain seq x y z
N MET A 1 -28.32 10.35 -18.22
CA MET A 1 -27.69 11.31 -17.27
C MET A 1 -28.61 11.77 -16.13
N LEU A 2 -29.89 12.13 -16.38
CA LEU A 2 -30.81 12.59 -15.32
C LEU A 2 -31.07 11.55 -14.22
N GLY A 3 -31.29 10.28 -14.56
CA GLY A 3 -31.64 9.24 -13.59
C GLY A 3 -30.51 8.89 -12.61
N TRP A 4 -29.24 9.07 -12.99
CA TRP A 4 -28.07 8.87 -12.10
C TRP A 4 -27.93 10.00 -11.09
N ARG A 5 -28.12 11.27 -11.52
CA ARG A 5 -28.11 12.44 -10.62
C ARG A 5 -29.19 12.33 -9.55
N VAL A 6 -30.40 11.91 -9.94
CA VAL A 6 -31.55 11.73 -9.02
C VAL A 6 -31.29 10.61 -8.02
N ARG A 7 -30.70 9.45 -8.43
CA ARG A 7 -30.34 8.36 -7.51
C ARG A 7 -29.26 8.79 -6.50
N ARG A 8 -28.25 9.53 -6.96
CA ARG A 8 -27.19 10.03 -6.09
C ARG A 8 -27.70 11.07 -5.07
N TRP A 9 -28.63 11.94 -5.48
CA TRP A 9 -29.31 12.86 -4.57
C TRP A 9 -30.12 12.11 -3.50
N ARG A 10 -30.83 11.07 -3.87
CA ARG A 10 -31.56 10.22 -2.92
C ARG A 10 -30.63 9.49 -1.96
N GLN A 11 -29.50 8.97 -2.41
CA GLN A 11 -28.51 8.32 -1.56
C GLN A 11 -27.83 9.32 -0.61
N THR A 12 -27.50 10.51 -1.07
CA THR A 12 -26.93 11.58 -0.23
C THR A 12 -27.93 12.00 0.85
N LEU A 13 -29.20 12.19 0.50
CA LEU A 13 -30.27 12.49 1.45
C LEU A 13 -30.50 11.34 2.44
N GLN A 14 -30.40 10.10 2.00
CA GLN A 14 -30.55 8.93 2.87
C GLN A 14 -29.37 8.80 3.83
N ARG A 15 -28.12 9.05 3.37
CA ARG A 15 -26.92 9.15 4.22
C ARG A 15 -27.01 10.30 5.23
N LEU A 16 -27.53 11.43 4.81
CA LEU A 16 -27.76 12.59 5.69
C LEU A 16 -28.81 12.27 6.77
N ARG A 17 -29.91 11.62 6.39
CA ARG A 17 -30.95 11.18 7.35
C ARG A 17 -30.43 10.13 8.33
N LEU A 18 -29.63 9.16 7.88
CA LEU A 18 -28.99 8.17 8.74
C LEU A 18 -27.96 8.80 9.69
N SER A 19 -27.17 9.74 9.19
CA SER A 19 -26.21 10.48 10.02
C SER A 19 -26.90 11.36 11.06
N LEU A 20 -28.00 12.02 10.68
CA LEU A 20 -28.82 12.82 11.59
C LEU A 20 -29.53 11.96 12.65
N GLY A 21 -30.03 10.78 12.27
CA GLY A 21 -30.66 9.84 13.21
C GLY A 21 -29.70 9.19 14.19
N GLN A 22 -28.46 8.94 13.76
CA GLN A 22 -27.45 8.26 14.61
C GLN A 22 -26.59 9.21 15.44
N ARG A 23 -26.37 10.46 15.01
CA ARG A 23 -25.38 11.40 15.58
C ARG A 23 -25.96 12.77 15.94
N GLY A 24 -27.24 13.00 15.63
CA GLY A 24 -27.89 14.32 15.80
C GLY A 24 -27.35 15.38 14.85
N TRP A 25 -27.98 16.57 14.90
CA TRP A 25 -27.61 17.69 14.02
C TRP A 25 -26.17 18.18 14.23
N HIS A 26 -25.75 18.34 15.49
CA HIS A 26 -24.40 18.80 15.82
C HIS A 26 -23.29 17.84 15.36
N GLY A 27 -23.47 16.54 15.52
CA GLY A 27 -22.51 15.53 15.06
C GLY A 27 -22.39 15.44 13.53
N THR A 28 -23.50 15.67 12.82
CA THR A 28 -23.54 15.68 11.35
C THR A 28 -22.89 16.96 10.80
N VAL A 29 -23.17 18.12 11.37
CA VAL A 29 -22.55 19.40 10.99
C VAL A 29 -21.06 19.42 11.33
N ALA A 30 -20.66 18.89 12.50
CA ALA A 30 -19.24 18.77 12.87
C ALA A 30 -18.45 17.90 11.88
N ARG A 31 -19.04 16.81 11.39
CA ARG A 31 -18.41 15.95 10.36
C ARG A 31 -18.29 16.67 9.02
N ILE A 32 -19.35 17.35 8.57
CA ILE A 32 -19.31 18.14 7.33
C ILE A 32 -18.25 19.26 7.46
N ALA A 33 -18.21 19.98 8.58
CA ALA A 33 -17.22 21.01 8.85
C ALA A 33 -15.79 20.43 8.93
N GLN A 34 -15.63 19.22 9.45
CA GLN A 34 -14.35 18.53 9.51
C GLN A 34 -13.88 18.07 8.12
N GLU A 35 -14.79 17.66 7.24
CA GLU A 35 -14.49 17.37 5.82
C GLU A 35 -14.08 18.63 5.03
N PHE A 36 -14.70 19.78 5.33
CA PHE A 36 -14.31 21.08 4.73
C PHE A 36 -13.04 21.70 5.33
N ARG A 37 -12.69 21.40 6.58
CA ARG A 37 -11.47 21.90 7.26
C ARG A 37 -10.22 21.06 6.95
N ARG A 38 -10.35 19.86 6.40
CA ARG A 38 -9.22 19.01 5.99
C ARG A 38 -8.82 19.29 4.55
N ARG A 39 -8.36 20.49 4.27
CA ARG A 39 -7.29 20.73 3.31
C ARG A 39 -6.05 21.01 4.15
N PRO A 40 -5.11 20.09 4.33
CA PRO A 40 -3.77 20.50 4.63
C PRO A 40 -3.33 21.32 3.41
N GLU A 41 -2.96 22.57 3.60
CA GLU A 41 -2.08 23.27 2.67
C GLU A 41 -0.85 22.40 2.62
N ARG A 42 -0.71 21.61 1.55
CA ARG A 42 0.58 21.02 1.23
C ARG A 42 1.47 22.20 0.91
N ASP A 43 2.58 22.26 1.59
CA ASP A 43 3.72 23.03 1.12
C ASP A 43 4.18 22.36 -0.18
N ASP A 44 3.63 22.84 -1.31
CA ASP A 44 3.89 22.31 -2.68
C ASP A 44 5.28 22.68 -3.16
N THR A 45 6.07 23.40 -2.34
CA THR A 45 7.45 23.77 -2.65
C THR A 45 8.34 22.54 -2.57
N LEU A 46 9.10 22.33 -3.64
CA LEU A 46 10.15 21.31 -3.62
C LEU A 46 11.28 21.78 -2.67
N PRO A 47 11.83 20.88 -1.82
CA PRO A 47 12.87 21.23 -0.87
C PRO A 47 14.24 21.36 -1.56
N ILE A 48 14.32 22.17 -2.63
CA ILE A 48 15.56 22.38 -3.41
C ILE A 48 16.42 23.51 -2.82
N ALA A 49 17.72 23.27 -2.81
CA ALA A 49 18.70 24.30 -2.45
C ALA A 49 18.97 25.22 -3.65
N PRO A 50 19.06 26.55 -3.45
CA PRO A 50 19.48 27.46 -4.49
C PRO A 50 20.88 27.15 -5.01
N LEU A 51 21.09 27.24 -6.33
CA LEU A 51 22.37 26.95 -6.98
C LEU A 51 23.44 28.04 -6.74
N ASP A 52 23.01 29.27 -6.46
CA ASP A 52 23.85 30.43 -6.19
C ASP A 52 24.28 30.53 -4.73
N THR A 53 23.95 29.52 -3.90
CA THR A 53 24.39 29.50 -2.50
C THR A 53 25.92 29.38 -2.44
N PRO A 54 26.64 30.36 -1.80
CA PRO A 54 28.09 30.33 -1.70
C PRO A 54 28.58 29.01 -1.11
N PHE A 55 29.73 28.53 -1.60
CA PHE A 55 30.30 27.30 -1.09
C PHE A 55 30.81 27.55 0.35
N ALA A 56 30.50 26.61 1.23
CA ALA A 56 31.12 26.43 2.53
C ALA A 56 31.33 24.92 2.74
N PRO A 57 32.45 24.50 3.34
CA PRO A 57 32.69 23.08 3.63
C PRO A 57 31.57 22.46 4.47
N PHE A 58 31.24 21.21 4.19
CA PHE A 58 30.23 20.43 4.93
C PHE A 58 30.61 18.95 4.91
N ALA A 59 29.96 18.17 5.79
CA ALA A 59 30.10 16.71 5.85
C ALA A 59 28.88 16.00 5.34
N LEU A 60 29.07 14.85 4.68
CA LEU A 60 28.03 13.93 4.29
C LEU A 60 27.73 12.93 5.43
N PRO A 61 26.48 12.52 5.67
CA PRO A 61 26.12 11.54 6.68
C PRO A 61 26.38 10.11 6.16
N VAL A 62 27.64 9.80 5.87
CA VAL A 62 28.05 8.54 5.24
C VAL A 62 28.64 7.57 6.26
N ASP A 63 28.42 6.26 6.03
CA ASP A 63 29.16 5.19 6.69
C ASP A 63 30.07 4.50 5.67
N ALA A 64 31.33 4.94 5.63
CA ALA A 64 32.33 4.39 4.70
C ALA A 64 32.89 3.03 5.15
N THR A 65 32.56 2.54 6.35
CA THR A 65 33.12 1.29 6.90
C THR A 65 32.33 0.05 6.42
N ALA A 66 31.00 0.15 6.34
CA ALA A 66 30.13 -0.91 5.90
C ALA A 66 28.90 -0.33 5.13
N PRO A 67 29.10 0.34 3.98
CA PRO A 67 28.00 0.92 3.23
C PRO A 67 27.15 -0.19 2.62
N ARG A 68 25.85 -0.03 2.73
CA ARG A 68 24.89 -0.87 2.00
C ARG A 68 24.71 -0.41 0.55
N VAL A 69 24.81 0.90 0.33
CA VAL A 69 24.63 1.52 -0.99
C VAL A 69 25.84 2.39 -1.32
N SER A 70 26.37 2.27 -2.53
CA SER A 70 27.33 3.21 -3.10
C SER A 70 26.61 4.13 -4.08
N VAL A 71 26.54 5.42 -3.73
CA VAL A 71 25.99 6.47 -4.59
C VAL A 71 27.10 6.93 -5.53
N VAL A 72 26.99 6.64 -6.83
CA VAL A 72 27.96 6.98 -7.86
C VAL A 72 27.46 8.22 -8.62
N ILE A 73 28.25 9.31 -8.58
CA ILE A 73 27.92 10.60 -9.20
C ILE A 73 28.99 10.93 -10.25
N PRO A 74 28.72 10.74 -11.55
CA PRO A 74 29.61 11.20 -12.61
C PRO A 74 29.52 12.72 -12.75
N VAL A 75 30.67 13.39 -12.87
CA VAL A 75 30.77 14.85 -12.91
C VAL A 75 31.70 15.29 -14.04
N HIS A 76 31.24 16.23 -14.88
CA HIS A 76 32.08 16.97 -15.81
C HIS A 76 31.68 18.44 -15.82
N GLY A 77 32.31 19.23 -14.96
CA GLY A 77 31.95 20.63 -14.74
C GLY A 77 30.62 20.82 -14.00
N LYS A 78 30.08 22.05 -14.06
CA LYS A 78 28.83 22.42 -13.37
C LYS A 78 28.92 22.28 -11.86
N CYS A 79 30.03 22.75 -11.29
CA CYS A 79 30.35 22.64 -9.86
C CYS A 79 29.18 23.06 -8.95
N ALA A 80 28.46 24.15 -9.27
CA ALA A 80 27.34 24.61 -8.45
C ALA A 80 26.20 23.56 -8.35
N HIS A 81 25.91 22.81 -9.40
CA HIS A 81 24.93 21.74 -9.39
C HIS A 81 25.44 20.55 -8.56
N THR A 82 26.71 20.16 -8.76
CA THR A 82 27.34 19.09 -7.97
C THR A 82 27.32 19.40 -6.47
N VAL A 83 27.65 20.62 -6.08
CA VAL A 83 27.57 21.05 -4.68
C VAL A 83 26.12 21.02 -4.16
N ALA A 84 25.15 21.49 -4.94
CA ALA A 84 23.74 21.45 -4.54
C ALA A 84 23.22 20.00 -4.43
N CYS A 85 23.62 19.10 -5.31
CA CYS A 85 23.35 17.67 -5.24
C CYS A 85 23.91 17.09 -3.93
N LEU A 86 25.19 17.27 -3.63
CA LEU A 86 25.83 16.77 -2.42
C LEU A 86 25.21 17.37 -1.14
N ARG A 87 24.86 18.67 -1.14
CA ARG A 87 24.10 19.29 -0.04
C ARG A 87 22.73 18.66 0.18
N SER A 88 22.04 18.26 -0.90
CA SER A 88 20.75 17.56 -0.77
C SER A 88 20.92 16.18 -0.12
N LEU A 89 22.01 15.46 -0.45
CA LEU A 89 22.35 14.20 0.22
C LEU A 89 22.68 14.41 1.70
N ALA A 90 23.45 15.47 2.02
CA ALA A 90 23.78 15.84 3.40
C ALA A 90 22.53 16.17 4.23
N ARG A 91 21.57 16.87 3.60
CA ARG A 91 20.32 17.31 4.26
C ARG A 91 19.32 16.20 4.46
N HIS A 92 19.18 15.28 3.48
CA HIS A 92 18.10 14.31 3.42
C HIS A 92 18.58 12.86 3.56
N GLY A 93 19.79 12.59 3.99
CA GLY A 93 20.34 11.30 4.33
C GLY A 93 19.51 10.07 3.93
N ALA A 94 19.76 8.96 4.57
CA ALA A 94 18.95 7.74 4.51
C ALA A 94 19.07 6.97 5.83
N GLU A 95 18.11 6.08 6.13
CA GLU A 95 18.25 5.16 7.27
C GLU A 95 19.32 4.10 7.00
N ALA A 96 19.43 3.66 5.73
CA ALA A 96 20.44 2.70 5.33
C ALA A 96 21.83 3.37 5.21
N PRO A 97 22.90 2.74 5.69
CA PRO A 97 24.25 3.25 5.55
C PRO A 97 24.66 3.31 4.08
N PHE A 98 25.22 4.43 3.65
CA PHE A 98 25.69 4.63 2.28
C PHE A 98 27.03 5.35 2.22
N GLU A 99 27.76 5.20 1.11
CA GLU A 99 28.91 5.99 0.72
C GLU A 99 28.59 6.83 -0.52
N VAL A 100 29.33 7.90 -0.73
CA VAL A 100 29.22 8.74 -1.94
C VAL A 100 30.55 8.73 -2.68
N ILE A 101 30.50 8.37 -3.97
CA ILE A 101 31.64 8.33 -4.89
C ILE A 101 31.38 9.33 -6.01
N VAL A 102 32.14 10.40 -6.05
CA VAL A 102 32.13 11.32 -7.18
C VAL A 102 33.24 10.92 -8.15
N VAL A 103 32.89 10.77 -9.41
CA VAL A 103 33.84 10.53 -10.51
C VAL A 103 34.02 11.84 -11.25
N ASP A 104 35.10 12.55 -10.99
CA ASP A 104 35.45 13.80 -11.69
C ASP A 104 36.10 13.47 -13.05
N ASP A 105 35.34 13.61 -14.09
CA ASP A 105 35.72 13.30 -15.47
C ASP A 105 36.46 14.50 -16.13
N ALA A 106 37.59 14.91 -15.54
CA ALA A 106 38.39 16.02 -15.97
C ALA A 106 37.57 17.33 -16.08
N SER A 107 36.91 17.73 -15.03
CA SER A 107 36.09 18.94 -14.97
C SER A 107 36.93 20.20 -15.27
N PRO A 108 36.44 21.10 -16.15
CA PRO A 108 37.20 22.31 -16.56
C PRO A 108 37.00 23.50 -15.60
N ASP A 109 36.18 23.36 -14.56
CA ASP A 109 35.81 24.41 -13.59
C ASP A 109 36.40 24.15 -12.19
N ASP A 110 35.90 24.84 -11.17
CA ASP A 110 36.39 24.73 -9.79
C ASP A 110 36.08 23.40 -9.09
N THR A 111 35.49 22.44 -9.77
CA THR A 111 35.10 21.14 -9.20
C THR A 111 36.24 20.45 -8.48
N ALA A 112 37.42 20.33 -9.12
CA ALA A 112 38.59 19.66 -8.56
C ALA A 112 39.10 20.32 -7.26
N SER A 113 38.92 21.64 -7.10
CA SER A 113 39.35 22.40 -5.91
C SER A 113 38.31 22.36 -4.78
N ILE A 114 37.04 22.18 -5.10
CA ILE A 114 35.91 22.21 -4.14
C ILE A 114 35.62 20.83 -3.54
N LEU A 115 35.62 19.78 -4.34
CA LEU A 115 35.26 18.42 -3.87
C LEU A 115 36.11 17.95 -2.67
N PRO A 116 37.44 18.17 -2.60
CA PRO A 116 38.23 17.74 -1.43
C PRO A 116 37.85 18.41 -0.11
N GLN A 117 37.09 19.51 -0.14
CA GLN A 117 36.65 20.24 1.05
C GLN A 117 35.31 19.71 1.61
N ILE A 118 34.73 18.65 1.00
CA ILE A 118 33.50 17.99 1.45
C ILE A 118 33.90 16.70 2.16
N ASP A 119 33.65 16.66 3.47
CA ASP A 119 34.02 15.51 4.29
C ASP A 119 33.12 14.30 4.01
N GLY A 120 33.70 13.09 4.06
CA GLY A 120 33.00 11.85 3.79
C GLY A 120 32.85 11.52 2.30
N LEU A 121 33.39 12.32 1.38
CA LEU A 121 33.35 12.10 -0.05
C LEU A 121 34.53 11.25 -0.53
N ARG A 122 34.25 10.26 -1.38
CA ARG A 122 35.31 9.56 -2.15
C ARG A 122 35.36 10.12 -3.56
N ILE A 123 36.56 10.43 -4.04
CA ILE A 123 36.77 11.05 -5.35
C ILE A 123 37.61 10.11 -6.20
N VAL A 124 37.09 9.81 -7.41
CA VAL A 124 37.81 9.17 -8.51
C VAL A 124 38.07 10.26 -9.57
N THR A 125 39.30 10.47 -9.97
CA THR A 125 39.64 11.54 -10.92
C THR A 125 40.18 10.94 -12.20
N HIS A 126 39.65 11.38 -13.34
CA HIS A 126 40.15 11.05 -14.68
C HIS A 126 41.15 12.12 -15.16
N ALA A 127 42.21 11.69 -15.84
CA ALA A 127 43.17 12.61 -16.44
C ALA A 127 42.63 13.31 -17.69
N GLN A 128 41.59 12.74 -18.32
CA GLN A 128 40.92 13.28 -19.50
C GLN A 128 39.45 12.85 -19.48
N ASN A 129 38.59 13.59 -20.16
CA ASN A 129 37.14 13.26 -20.26
C ASN A 129 36.94 11.93 -20.98
N LYS A 130 36.38 10.94 -20.29
CA LYS A 130 36.01 9.61 -20.80
C LYS A 130 34.50 9.52 -21.14
N GLY A 131 33.69 10.43 -20.60
CA GLY A 131 32.23 10.46 -20.76
C GLY A 131 31.47 9.73 -19.66
N PHE A 132 30.14 9.84 -19.72
CA PHE A 132 29.22 9.36 -18.70
C PHE A 132 29.34 7.85 -18.47
N VAL A 133 29.37 7.04 -19.54
CA VAL A 133 29.40 5.58 -19.49
C VAL A 133 30.63 5.07 -18.73
N ASP A 134 31.81 5.54 -19.08
CA ASP A 134 33.05 5.11 -18.42
C ASP A 134 33.12 5.66 -16.99
N SER A 135 32.69 6.89 -16.73
CA SER A 135 32.64 7.45 -15.39
C SER A 135 31.74 6.65 -14.43
N CYS A 136 30.57 6.23 -14.91
CA CYS A 136 29.68 5.36 -14.12
C CYS A 136 30.29 3.98 -13.85
N ASN A 137 30.92 3.36 -14.85
CA ASN A 137 31.56 2.06 -14.69
C ASN A 137 32.77 2.14 -13.73
N ASP A 138 33.64 3.14 -13.87
CA ASP A 138 34.80 3.33 -13.00
C ASP A 138 34.35 3.64 -11.54
N GLY A 139 33.26 4.39 -11.36
CA GLY A 139 32.63 4.60 -10.06
C GLY A 139 32.07 3.33 -9.44
N ALA A 140 31.43 2.47 -10.26
CA ALA A 140 30.91 1.18 -9.83
C ALA A 140 32.03 0.21 -9.44
N GLU A 141 33.18 0.23 -10.13
CA GLU A 141 34.36 -0.56 -9.78
C GLU A 141 34.95 -0.13 -8.41
N ALA A 142 34.91 1.19 -8.11
CA ALA A 142 35.35 1.73 -6.83
C ALA A 142 34.36 1.45 -5.67
N ALA A 143 33.14 1.01 -5.95
CA ALA A 143 32.05 0.85 -4.99
C ALA A 143 32.25 -0.33 -4.03
N ARG A 144 31.78 -0.19 -2.78
CA ARG A 144 31.84 -1.21 -1.72
C ARG A 144 30.47 -1.72 -1.32
N GLY A 145 29.40 -0.94 -1.55
CA GLY A 145 28.02 -1.29 -1.20
C GLY A 145 27.48 -2.52 -1.94
N ASP A 146 26.46 -3.15 -1.38
CA ASP A 146 25.74 -4.25 -2.04
C ASP A 146 24.91 -3.75 -3.22
N PHE A 147 24.52 -2.49 -3.18
CA PHE A 147 23.77 -1.80 -4.23
C PHE A 147 24.56 -0.64 -4.80
N LEU A 148 24.40 -0.40 -6.09
CA LEU A 148 24.86 0.79 -6.78
C LEU A 148 23.67 1.70 -7.02
N LEU A 149 23.80 2.97 -6.69
CA LEU A 149 22.86 4.01 -7.08
C LEU A 149 23.58 5.00 -7.98
N PHE A 150 23.26 5.02 -9.25
CA PHE A 150 23.71 6.06 -10.17
C PHE A 150 22.84 7.29 -9.98
N LEU A 151 23.48 8.45 -9.78
CA LEU A 151 22.81 9.71 -9.52
C LEU A 151 23.51 10.83 -10.30
N ASN A 152 22.77 11.54 -11.15
CA ASN A 152 23.34 12.67 -11.89
C ASN A 152 23.72 13.83 -10.96
N ASN A 153 24.80 14.53 -11.29
CA ASN A 153 25.30 15.69 -10.51
C ASN A 153 24.34 16.91 -10.57
N ASP A 154 23.43 16.97 -11.52
CA ASP A 154 22.39 18.00 -11.64
C ASP A 154 21.03 17.54 -11.06
N THR A 155 21.07 16.70 -10.03
CA THR A 155 19.89 16.29 -9.27
C THR A 155 19.91 16.84 -7.84
N GLN A 156 18.73 16.89 -7.21
CA GLN A 156 18.60 17.09 -5.77
C GLN A 156 17.59 16.08 -5.21
N VAL A 157 17.98 15.33 -4.20
CA VAL A 157 17.14 14.32 -3.56
C VAL A 157 16.20 14.95 -2.53
N THR A 158 15.12 14.22 -2.19
CA THR A 158 14.11 14.64 -1.19
C THR A 158 14.03 13.63 -0.03
N PRO A 159 13.36 13.93 1.08
CA PRO A 159 13.25 12.98 2.20
C PRO A 159 12.74 11.60 1.78
N GLY A 160 13.39 10.54 2.27
CA GLY A 160 13.00 9.14 2.04
C GLY A 160 13.34 8.57 0.66
N TRP A 161 14.03 9.32 -0.18
CA TRP A 161 14.35 8.96 -1.56
C TRP A 161 15.02 7.59 -1.73
N LEU A 162 16.05 7.29 -0.93
CA LEU A 162 16.81 6.04 -0.99
C LEU A 162 16.08 4.89 -0.28
N ASP A 163 15.47 5.20 0.88
CA ASP A 163 14.76 4.19 1.67
C ASP A 163 13.57 3.62 0.92
N ALA A 164 12.87 4.44 0.13
CA ALA A 164 11.80 4.00 -0.76
C ALA A 164 12.31 3.03 -1.85
N MET A 165 13.46 3.31 -2.47
CA MET A 165 14.05 2.41 -3.48
C MET A 165 14.48 1.08 -2.86
N LEU A 166 15.08 1.10 -1.68
CA LEU A 166 15.49 -0.11 -0.95
C LEU A 166 14.28 -0.92 -0.47
N ALA A 167 13.21 -0.26 -0.06
CA ALA A 167 11.95 -0.91 0.29
C ALA A 167 11.36 -1.62 -0.94
N CYS A 168 11.29 -0.94 -2.08
CA CYS A 168 10.85 -1.53 -3.35
C CYS A 168 11.69 -2.76 -3.72
N MET A 169 13.02 -2.67 -3.64
CA MET A 169 13.93 -3.79 -3.94
C MET A 169 13.71 -5.00 -3.02
N ARG A 170 13.32 -4.78 -1.76
CA ARG A 170 13.00 -5.84 -0.79
C ARG A 170 11.63 -6.46 -1.01
N GLU A 171 10.63 -5.63 -1.39
CA GLU A 171 9.23 -6.03 -1.53
C GLU A 171 8.94 -6.69 -2.88
N GLU A 172 9.77 -6.42 -3.89
CA GLU A 172 9.69 -6.97 -5.24
C GLU A 172 10.86 -7.94 -5.48
N PRO A 173 10.75 -9.24 -5.15
CA PRO A 173 11.88 -10.18 -5.16
C PRO A 173 12.59 -10.31 -6.53
N ASP A 174 11.83 -10.18 -7.62
CA ASP A 174 12.37 -10.25 -8.98
C ASP A 174 12.85 -8.90 -9.52
N CYS A 175 12.87 -7.86 -8.68
CA CYS A 175 13.35 -6.54 -9.07
C CYS A 175 14.85 -6.56 -9.32
N GLY A 176 15.27 -6.07 -10.47
CA GLY A 176 16.69 -5.90 -10.83
C GLY A 176 17.09 -4.42 -10.84
N ILE A 177 16.18 -3.53 -11.22
CA ILE A 177 16.42 -2.08 -11.23
C ILE A 177 15.23 -1.36 -10.61
N VAL A 178 15.50 -0.35 -9.79
CA VAL A 178 14.50 0.62 -9.30
C VAL A 178 14.89 2.01 -9.78
N GLY A 179 13.92 2.74 -10.35
CA GLY A 179 14.07 4.14 -10.74
C GLY A 179 13.17 5.07 -9.95
N SER A 180 13.64 6.29 -9.74
CA SER A 180 12.92 7.35 -9.02
C SER A 180 11.87 8.03 -9.87
N ARG A 181 10.92 8.72 -9.23
CA ARG A 181 10.06 9.73 -9.82
C ARG A 181 10.87 11.00 -10.04
N LEU A 182 11.20 11.31 -11.29
CA LEU A 182 11.93 12.52 -11.65
C LEU A 182 10.97 13.68 -11.89
N VAL A 183 11.30 14.84 -11.33
CA VAL A 183 10.54 16.08 -11.49
C VAL A 183 11.46 17.23 -11.87
N TYR A 184 10.93 18.17 -12.66
CA TYR A 184 11.62 19.42 -12.93
C TYR A 184 11.63 20.35 -11.71
N PRO A 185 12.56 21.33 -11.65
CA PRO A 185 12.59 22.31 -10.55
C PRO A 185 11.28 23.12 -10.42
N ASP A 186 10.50 23.25 -11.49
CA ASP A 186 9.19 23.91 -11.49
C ASP A 186 8.07 23.02 -10.94
N GLY A 187 8.39 21.79 -10.55
CA GLY A 187 7.46 20.83 -9.97
C GLY A 187 6.69 19.97 -10.95
N ARG A 188 6.80 20.19 -12.25
CA ARG A 188 6.21 19.28 -13.25
C ARG A 188 6.93 17.96 -13.29
N LEU A 189 6.19 16.91 -13.62
CA LEU A 189 6.75 15.58 -13.79
C LEU A 189 7.71 15.56 -15.00
N GLN A 190 8.87 14.95 -14.85
CA GLN A 190 9.82 14.70 -15.90
C GLN A 190 9.71 13.26 -16.39
N GLU A 191 9.70 12.31 -15.45
CA GLU A 191 9.64 10.89 -15.75
C GLU A 191 9.00 10.11 -14.60
N ALA A 192 8.05 9.25 -14.95
CA ALA A 192 7.48 8.21 -14.10
C ALA A 192 7.79 6.82 -14.68
N GLY A 193 9.07 6.58 -14.97
CA GLY A 193 9.58 5.47 -15.76
C GLY A 193 9.46 5.68 -17.25
N GLY A 194 10.05 4.81 -18.06
CA GLY A 194 10.15 4.91 -19.48
C GLY A 194 9.54 3.72 -20.23
N LEU A 195 9.05 3.99 -21.44
CA LEU A 195 8.62 3.00 -22.42
C LEU A 195 9.56 2.99 -23.61
N VAL A 196 9.77 1.80 -24.18
CA VAL A 196 10.48 1.58 -25.43
C VAL A 196 9.48 1.05 -26.45
N PHE A 197 9.59 1.50 -27.70
CA PHE A 197 8.75 1.03 -28.80
C PHE A 197 9.54 0.14 -29.76
N ALA A 198 8.83 -0.60 -30.60
CA ALA A 198 9.41 -1.53 -31.58
C ALA A 198 10.47 -0.91 -32.50
N ASP A 199 10.38 0.40 -32.76
CA ASP A 199 11.35 1.15 -33.54
C ASP A 199 12.56 1.65 -32.72
N GLY A 200 12.67 1.25 -31.44
CA GLY A 200 13.70 1.68 -30.51
C GLY A 200 13.54 3.10 -29.98
N SER A 201 12.47 3.80 -30.30
CA SER A 201 12.18 5.11 -29.68
C SER A 201 11.75 4.94 -28.23
N CYS A 202 12.14 5.90 -27.38
CA CYS A 202 11.86 5.91 -25.94
C CYS A 202 10.87 7.02 -25.60
N HIS A 203 10.06 6.79 -24.58
CA HIS A 203 9.06 7.75 -24.09
C HIS A 203 9.06 7.82 -22.57
N ASN A 204 9.34 8.99 -22.01
CA ASN A 204 9.25 9.24 -20.58
C ASN A 204 7.79 9.42 -20.18
N ILE A 205 7.27 8.53 -19.34
CA ILE A 205 5.87 8.53 -18.94
C ILE A 205 5.56 9.78 -18.12
N GLY A 206 4.52 10.52 -18.53
CA GLY A 206 3.99 11.67 -17.80
C GLY A 206 4.80 12.95 -17.96
N ARG A 207 5.73 13.03 -18.89
CA ARG A 207 6.57 14.22 -19.10
C ARG A 207 5.74 15.50 -19.25
N PHE A 208 6.07 16.53 -18.45
CA PHE A 208 5.39 17.82 -18.30
C PHE A 208 3.98 17.78 -17.72
N GLU A 209 3.50 16.60 -17.27
CA GLU A 209 2.24 16.49 -16.54
C GLU A 209 2.41 16.85 -15.05
N SER A 210 1.31 16.83 -14.30
CA SER A 210 1.37 17.09 -12.85
C SER A 210 1.98 15.89 -12.11
N ARG A 211 2.95 16.14 -11.23
CA ARG A 211 3.52 15.11 -10.35
C ARG A 211 2.51 14.52 -9.36
N ASP A 212 1.39 15.23 -9.10
CA ASP A 212 0.39 14.83 -8.13
C ASP A 212 -0.73 13.98 -8.74
N ASP A 213 -0.72 13.78 -10.06
CA ASP A 213 -1.69 12.93 -10.73
C ASP A 213 -1.50 11.46 -10.29
N PRO A 214 -2.55 10.79 -9.75
CA PRO A 214 -2.46 9.40 -9.31
C PRO A 214 -2.03 8.42 -10.39
N ARG A 215 -2.15 8.76 -11.68
CA ARG A 215 -1.61 7.95 -12.78
C ARG A 215 -0.10 7.75 -12.68
N PHE A 216 0.61 8.61 -11.96
CA PHE A 216 2.06 8.59 -11.81
C PHE A 216 2.50 8.34 -10.36
N ARG A 217 1.58 8.03 -9.46
CA ARG A 217 1.83 7.84 -8.03
C ARG A 217 1.63 6.39 -7.59
N TYR A 218 1.90 5.43 -8.45
CA TYR A 218 1.87 4.02 -8.08
C TYR A 218 3.06 3.27 -8.67
N ARG A 219 3.56 2.32 -7.89
CA ARG A 219 4.64 1.40 -8.25
C ARG A 219 4.20 0.55 -9.45
N ARG A 220 5.09 0.40 -10.43
CA ARG A 220 4.82 -0.42 -11.62
C ARG A 220 6.08 -0.84 -12.33
N GLU A 221 5.97 -1.92 -13.09
CA GLU A 221 6.99 -2.31 -14.05
C GLU A 221 7.00 -1.37 -15.26
N VAL A 222 8.21 -1.05 -15.76
CA VAL A 222 8.45 -0.17 -16.91
C VAL A 222 9.57 -0.76 -17.76
N ASP A 223 9.79 -0.25 -18.98
CA ASP A 223 10.83 -0.79 -19.85
C ASP A 223 12.23 -0.41 -19.40
N TYR A 224 12.38 0.85 -19.02
CA TYR A 224 13.62 1.40 -18.48
C TYR A 224 13.32 2.51 -17.47
N VAL A 225 14.33 2.95 -16.78
CA VAL A 225 14.36 4.15 -15.93
C VAL A 225 15.64 4.91 -16.23
N SER A 226 15.58 6.23 -16.13
CA SER A 226 16.72 7.10 -16.41
C SER A 226 17.91 6.84 -15.46
N GLY A 227 19.10 6.82 -16.01
CA GLY A 227 20.35 6.81 -15.27
C GLY A 227 20.55 8.02 -14.35
N ALA A 228 19.68 9.04 -14.44
CA ALA A 228 19.69 10.18 -13.53
C ALA A 228 19.42 9.80 -12.07
N SER A 229 18.67 8.71 -11.80
CA SER A 229 18.48 8.11 -10.48
C SER A 229 18.06 6.64 -10.62
N LEU A 230 19.02 5.71 -10.58
CA LEU A 230 18.86 4.30 -10.87
C LEU A 230 19.57 3.45 -9.80
N LEU A 231 18.83 2.61 -9.08
CA LEU A 231 19.34 1.64 -8.10
C LEU A 231 19.38 0.25 -8.71
N ILE A 232 20.53 -0.45 -8.54
CA ILE A 232 20.74 -1.83 -9.01
C ILE A 232 21.60 -2.60 -8.01
N PRO A 233 21.39 -3.92 -7.75
CA PRO A 233 22.33 -4.75 -7.01
C PRO A 233 23.69 -4.78 -7.72
N ARG A 234 24.78 -4.50 -6.98
CA ARG A 234 26.14 -4.48 -7.54
C ARG A 234 26.53 -5.80 -8.23
N ALA A 235 26.14 -6.93 -7.64
CA ALA A 235 26.37 -8.24 -8.24
C ALA A 235 25.68 -8.40 -9.59
N LEU A 236 24.42 -7.92 -9.72
CA LEU A 236 23.67 -7.96 -10.97
C LEU A 236 24.29 -7.03 -12.02
N PHE A 237 24.69 -5.81 -11.62
CA PHE A 237 25.36 -4.86 -12.52
C PHE A 237 26.64 -5.47 -13.12
N THR A 238 27.45 -6.12 -12.28
CA THR A 238 28.65 -6.84 -12.73
C THR A 238 28.31 -8.02 -13.63
N GLN A 239 27.29 -8.81 -13.26
CA GLN A 239 26.85 -9.99 -14.05
C GLN A 239 26.41 -9.62 -15.46
N VAL A 240 25.70 -8.49 -15.62
CA VAL A 240 25.21 -8.05 -16.95
C VAL A 240 26.25 -7.25 -17.74
N GLY A 241 27.43 -6.99 -17.16
CA GLY A 241 28.56 -6.32 -17.82
C GLY A 241 28.61 -4.80 -17.69
N GLY A 242 27.81 -4.22 -16.78
CA GLY A 242 27.74 -2.79 -16.53
C GLY A 242 27.09 -1.98 -17.66
N PHE A 243 27.36 -0.68 -17.71
CA PHE A 243 26.96 0.15 -18.85
C PHE A 243 27.81 -0.18 -20.07
N ALA A 244 27.16 -0.48 -21.19
CA ALA A 244 27.85 -0.90 -22.40
C ALA A 244 28.59 0.27 -23.06
N ARG A 245 29.91 0.13 -23.20
CA ARG A 245 30.82 1.15 -23.79
C ARG A 245 30.50 1.50 -25.23
N ASP A 246 29.77 0.66 -25.94
CA ASP A 246 29.29 0.93 -27.30
C ASP A 246 28.42 2.18 -27.38
N TYR A 247 27.78 2.58 -26.27
CA TYR A 247 26.95 3.78 -26.19
C TYR A 247 27.71 5.05 -25.76
N ALA A 248 29.03 4.94 -25.52
CA ALA A 248 29.82 6.10 -25.14
C ALA A 248 29.70 7.25 -26.18
N PRO A 249 29.71 8.51 -25.75
CA PRO A 249 29.88 8.98 -24.37
C PRO A 249 28.60 8.94 -23.52
N ALA A 250 27.39 8.90 -24.10
CA ALA A 250 26.11 8.89 -23.38
C ALA A 250 24.92 8.58 -24.32
N TYR A 251 23.74 8.33 -23.72
CA TYR A 251 22.41 7.98 -24.25
C TYR A 251 22.26 6.53 -24.70
N TYR A 252 21.16 5.91 -24.27
CA TYR A 252 20.77 4.51 -24.44
C TYR A 252 21.55 3.51 -23.57
N GLU A 253 22.55 3.93 -22.79
CA GLU A 253 23.27 3.06 -21.86
C GLU A 253 22.35 2.54 -20.74
N ASP A 254 21.45 3.39 -20.21
CA ASP A 254 20.46 3.06 -19.20
C ASP A 254 19.35 2.14 -19.76
N THR A 255 18.91 2.42 -20.98
CA THR A 255 17.93 1.60 -21.69
C THR A 255 18.51 0.23 -22.03
N ASP A 256 19.78 0.16 -22.49
CA ASP A 256 20.48 -1.09 -22.77
C ASP A 256 20.70 -1.93 -21.48
N LEU A 257 21.12 -1.27 -20.40
CA LEU A 257 21.24 -1.91 -19.08
C LEU A 257 19.91 -2.53 -18.63
N ALA A 258 18.80 -1.79 -18.80
CA ALA A 258 17.47 -2.29 -18.47
C ALA A 258 17.10 -3.56 -19.28
N PHE A 259 17.44 -3.59 -20.57
CA PHE A 259 17.24 -4.77 -21.43
C PHE A 259 18.16 -5.94 -21.03
N ALA A 260 19.41 -5.67 -20.67
CA ALA A 260 20.33 -6.71 -20.17
C ALA A 260 19.84 -7.32 -18.85
N VAL A 261 19.31 -6.50 -17.94
CA VAL A 261 18.70 -6.93 -16.69
C VAL A 261 17.42 -7.75 -16.95
N ARG A 262 16.60 -7.38 -17.91
CA ARG A 262 15.43 -8.17 -18.33
C ARG A 262 15.84 -9.51 -18.94
N ALA A 263 16.89 -9.54 -19.75
CA ALA A 263 17.42 -10.76 -20.31
C ALA A 263 17.97 -11.71 -19.22
N ALA A 264 18.41 -11.17 -18.08
CA ALA A 264 18.76 -11.92 -16.87
C ALA A 264 17.55 -12.37 -16.02
N GLY A 265 16.33 -12.22 -16.51
CA GLY A 265 15.09 -12.63 -15.84
C GLY A 265 14.66 -11.70 -14.69
N ARG A 266 15.13 -10.45 -14.68
CA ARG A 266 14.81 -9.48 -13.64
C ARG A 266 13.92 -8.35 -14.19
N ARG A 267 13.15 -7.72 -13.29
CA ARG A 267 12.21 -6.64 -13.61
C ARG A 267 12.85 -5.26 -13.43
N VAL A 268 12.34 -4.28 -14.17
CA VAL A 268 12.67 -2.85 -13.99
C VAL A 268 11.44 -2.17 -13.42
N VAL A 269 11.57 -1.57 -12.24
CA VAL A 269 10.45 -1.03 -11.47
C VAL A 269 10.60 0.47 -11.25
N TYR A 270 9.54 1.20 -11.49
CA TYR A 270 9.39 2.60 -11.13
C TYR A 270 8.81 2.71 -9.71
N GLU A 271 9.49 3.45 -8.81
CA GLU A 271 9.07 3.70 -7.44
C GLU A 271 8.67 5.17 -7.23
N PRO A 272 7.39 5.49 -7.12
CA PRO A 272 6.91 6.87 -7.03
C PRO A 272 7.25 7.56 -5.70
N ALA A 273 7.50 6.83 -4.63
CA ALA A 273 7.86 7.39 -3.33
C ALA A 273 9.29 7.96 -3.31
N SER A 274 10.17 7.44 -4.19
CA SER A 274 11.49 8.02 -4.42
C SER A 274 11.38 9.24 -5.33
N LEU A 275 11.30 10.44 -4.76
CA LEU A 275 11.19 11.68 -5.51
C LEU A 275 12.55 12.36 -5.63
N VAL A 276 12.98 12.64 -6.86
CA VAL A 276 14.25 13.33 -7.15
C VAL A 276 14.01 14.49 -8.12
N VAL A 277 14.52 15.66 -7.80
CA VAL A 277 14.49 16.83 -8.68
C VAL A 277 15.68 16.76 -9.62
N HIS A 278 15.44 16.89 -10.93
CA HIS A 278 16.47 16.81 -11.95
C HIS A 278 16.45 18.05 -12.88
N PHE A 279 17.55 18.74 -12.96
CA PHE A 279 17.72 20.00 -13.71
C PHE A 279 18.07 19.75 -15.19
N GLU A 280 17.45 18.77 -15.82
CA GLU A 280 17.71 18.30 -17.19
C GLU A 280 18.15 19.38 -18.18
N GLY A 281 19.14 19.07 -19.01
CA GLY A 281 19.60 19.93 -20.11
C GLY A 281 20.69 20.94 -19.73
N VAL A 282 21.08 20.99 -18.45
CA VAL A 282 22.16 21.88 -18.00
C VAL A 282 23.52 21.43 -18.53
N THR A 283 23.74 20.11 -18.60
CA THR A 283 25.03 19.54 -19.05
C THR A 283 25.03 19.19 -20.54
N ALA A 284 23.90 18.76 -21.09
CA ALA A 284 23.81 18.17 -22.45
C ALA A 284 23.16 19.08 -23.52
N GLY A 285 22.58 20.24 -23.15
CA GLY A 285 21.81 21.10 -24.05
C GLY A 285 20.46 20.48 -24.45
N THR A 286 19.68 21.17 -25.27
CA THR A 286 18.37 20.72 -25.77
C THR A 286 18.32 20.40 -27.27
N ASP A 287 19.38 20.70 -28.02
CA ASP A 287 19.45 20.54 -29.46
C ASP A 287 19.99 19.14 -29.83
N THR A 288 19.22 18.40 -30.65
CA THR A 288 19.54 17.05 -31.12
C THR A 288 20.51 17.01 -32.29
N GLU A 289 20.73 18.16 -32.95
CA GLU A 289 21.64 18.26 -34.10
C GLU A 289 23.06 18.66 -33.70
N SER A 290 23.26 19.15 -32.49
CA SER A 290 24.55 19.61 -32.00
C SER A 290 24.88 19.01 -30.63
N GLY A 291 26.17 19.04 -30.23
CA GLY A 291 26.62 18.58 -28.91
C GLY A 291 26.47 17.08 -28.66
N ILE A 292 26.26 16.71 -27.40
CA ILE A 292 26.16 15.32 -26.98
C ILE A 292 24.87 14.64 -27.47
N LYS A 293 23.79 15.39 -27.70
CA LYS A 293 22.48 14.81 -28.14
C LYS A 293 22.51 14.18 -29.54
N ARG A 294 23.49 14.52 -30.37
CA ARG A 294 23.71 13.82 -31.68
C ARG A 294 23.94 12.31 -31.50
N TYR A 295 24.46 11.90 -30.33
CA TYR A 295 24.68 10.49 -30.04
C TYR A 295 23.38 9.73 -29.77
N GLN A 296 22.31 10.40 -29.41
CA GLN A 296 21.00 9.78 -29.20
C GLN A 296 20.48 9.09 -30.48
N VAL A 297 20.62 9.73 -31.62
CA VAL A 297 20.20 9.17 -32.92
C VAL A 297 21.05 7.95 -33.28
N ARG A 298 22.40 8.10 -33.20
CA ARG A 298 23.33 7.03 -33.52
C ARG A 298 23.15 5.82 -32.57
N ASN A 299 23.00 6.07 -31.28
CA ASN A 299 22.90 5.03 -30.26
C ASN A 299 21.53 4.32 -30.35
N ARG A 300 20.46 5.00 -30.80
CA ARG A 300 19.19 4.35 -31.13
C ARG A 300 19.36 3.27 -32.20
N GLU A 301 20.07 3.55 -33.29
CA GLU A 301 20.32 2.57 -34.35
C GLU A 301 21.08 1.34 -33.82
N ARG A 302 22.10 1.56 -32.97
CA ARG A 302 22.85 0.48 -32.30
C ARG A 302 21.96 -0.34 -31.37
N PHE A 303 21.13 0.32 -30.58
CA PHE A 303 20.18 -0.31 -29.68
C PHE A 303 19.19 -1.19 -30.46
N VAL A 304 18.62 -0.70 -31.54
CA VAL A 304 17.71 -1.49 -32.41
C VAL A 304 18.41 -2.69 -33.01
N GLN A 305 19.67 -2.55 -33.45
CA GLN A 305 20.44 -3.68 -33.98
C GLN A 305 20.72 -4.74 -32.89
N ARG A 306 21.14 -4.32 -31.71
CA ARG A 306 21.51 -5.20 -30.58
C ARG A 306 20.29 -5.95 -30.04
N HIS A 307 19.15 -5.29 -29.92
CA HIS A 307 17.94 -5.81 -29.31
C HIS A 307 16.82 -6.15 -30.31
N ARG A 308 17.18 -6.39 -31.58
CA ARG A 308 16.22 -6.61 -32.68
C ARG A 308 15.18 -7.67 -32.37
N GLU A 309 15.57 -8.80 -31.78
CA GLU A 309 14.67 -9.90 -31.45
C GLU A 309 13.70 -9.48 -30.34
N ALA A 310 14.21 -8.93 -29.26
CA ALA A 310 13.39 -8.48 -28.13
C ALA A 310 12.37 -7.40 -28.53
N LEU A 311 12.76 -6.50 -29.42
CA LEU A 311 11.91 -5.38 -29.88
C LEU A 311 10.73 -5.84 -30.75
N GLN A 312 10.72 -7.07 -31.29
CA GLN A 312 9.59 -7.58 -32.09
C GLN A 312 8.30 -7.67 -31.27
N ASP A 313 8.41 -7.93 -29.94
CA ASP A 313 7.29 -8.04 -29.04
C ASP A 313 6.87 -6.69 -28.42
N PHE A 314 7.56 -5.61 -28.76
CA PHE A 314 7.30 -4.29 -28.22
C PHE A 314 6.21 -3.53 -29.01
N PRO A 315 5.44 -2.66 -28.35
CA PRO A 315 4.38 -1.89 -29.01
C PRO A 315 4.95 -0.90 -30.03
N THR A 316 4.14 -0.53 -31.01
CA THR A 316 4.51 0.53 -31.98
C THR A 316 4.53 1.91 -31.31
N ALA A 317 5.29 2.85 -31.89
CA ALA A 317 5.47 4.23 -31.35
C ALA A 317 4.17 5.05 -31.18
N HIS A 318 3.06 4.62 -31.77
CA HIS A 318 1.75 5.27 -31.62
C HIS A 318 0.85 4.62 -30.57
N THR A 319 1.34 3.58 -29.88
CA THR A 319 0.57 2.91 -28.84
C THR A 319 0.41 3.82 -27.63
N ARG A 320 -0.82 3.92 -27.13
CA ARG A 320 -1.09 4.67 -25.89
C ARG A 320 -0.30 4.05 -24.70
N VAL A 321 0.17 4.90 -23.79
CA VAL A 321 0.94 4.50 -22.60
C VAL A 321 0.22 3.40 -21.80
N ASP A 322 -1.07 3.56 -21.52
CA ASP A 322 -1.86 2.58 -20.76
C ASP A 322 -1.91 1.21 -21.46
N ALA A 323 -2.03 1.20 -22.78
CA ALA A 323 -2.04 -0.02 -23.58
C ALA A 323 -0.64 -0.68 -23.61
N ALA A 324 0.42 0.11 -23.71
CA ALA A 324 1.78 -0.38 -23.70
C ALA A 324 2.16 -1.02 -22.35
N LEU A 325 1.70 -0.44 -21.24
CA LEU A 325 1.93 -0.97 -19.88
C LEU A 325 1.16 -2.27 -19.59
N ARG A 326 0.07 -2.56 -20.30
CA ARG A 326 -0.70 -3.81 -20.09
C ARG A 326 0.11 -5.08 -20.29
N ARG A 327 1.17 -5.06 -21.08
CA ARG A 327 2.02 -6.24 -21.30
C ARG A 327 2.69 -6.77 -20.04
N TYR A 328 2.81 -5.95 -19.01
CA TYR A 328 3.38 -6.31 -17.70
C TYR A 328 2.35 -6.84 -16.72
N ALA A 329 1.08 -6.83 -17.09
CA ALA A 329 0.00 -7.28 -16.23
C ALA A 329 -0.70 -8.50 -16.81
N ARG A 330 -1.08 -9.42 -15.94
CA ARG A 330 -1.93 -10.56 -16.27
C ARG A 330 -3.32 -10.12 -16.74
N GLY A 331 -3.81 -9.02 -16.17
CA GLY A 331 -5.10 -8.40 -16.46
C GLY A 331 -5.25 -7.09 -15.72
N ARG A 332 -6.31 -6.35 -16.06
CA ARG A 332 -6.64 -5.06 -15.47
C ARG A 332 -7.91 -5.17 -14.63
N MET A 333 -7.80 -4.93 -13.33
CA MET A 333 -8.91 -5.00 -12.39
C MET A 333 -9.29 -3.61 -11.88
N LEU A 334 -10.59 -3.30 -11.88
CA LEU A 334 -11.15 -2.14 -11.21
C LEU A 334 -11.83 -2.56 -9.92
N VAL A 335 -11.44 -1.96 -8.81
CA VAL A 335 -12.11 -2.12 -7.50
C VAL A 335 -12.85 -0.84 -7.17
N ILE A 336 -14.13 -0.94 -6.81
CA ILE A 336 -14.96 0.22 -6.40
C ILE A 336 -15.48 -0.04 -4.99
N ASP A 337 -15.15 0.85 -4.04
CA ASP A 337 -15.73 0.84 -2.69
C ASP A 337 -16.31 2.21 -2.33
N ALA A 338 -17.04 2.29 -1.25
CA ALA A 338 -17.73 3.50 -0.80
C ALA A 338 -16.79 4.68 -0.53
N MET A 339 -15.57 4.41 -0.04
CA MET A 339 -14.54 5.39 0.31
C MET A 339 -13.15 4.76 0.21
N THR A 340 -12.11 5.60 0.21
CA THR A 340 -10.72 5.13 0.25
C THR A 340 -10.45 4.35 1.54
N PRO A 341 -9.85 3.14 1.47
CA PRO A 341 -9.59 2.33 2.65
C PRO A 341 -8.58 2.98 3.61
N ASP A 342 -8.87 2.86 4.90
CA ASP A 342 -7.97 3.23 5.98
C ASP A 342 -7.77 2.02 6.92
N PRO A 343 -6.70 1.23 6.74
CA PRO A 343 -6.44 0.00 7.49
C PRO A 343 -6.42 0.20 9.02
N ALA A 344 -6.07 1.40 9.46
CA ALA A 344 -6.01 1.74 10.87
C ALA A 344 -7.38 2.07 11.46
N ARG A 345 -8.43 2.15 10.64
CA ARG A 345 -9.78 2.54 11.05
C ARG A 345 -10.72 1.36 11.26
N ASP A 346 -10.70 0.41 10.34
CA ASP A 346 -11.64 -0.72 10.36
C ASP A 346 -11.08 -1.96 9.64
N SER A 347 -11.62 -3.13 9.98
CA SER A 347 -11.19 -4.42 9.45
C SER A 347 -11.51 -4.62 7.97
N GLY A 348 -12.55 -3.98 7.44
CA GLY A 348 -12.87 -4.02 6.02
C GLY A 348 -11.80 -3.30 5.19
N SER A 349 -11.35 -2.14 5.66
CA SER A 349 -10.23 -1.39 5.06
C SER A 349 -8.92 -2.19 5.12
N LEU A 350 -8.63 -2.82 6.27
CA LEU A 350 -7.45 -3.69 6.41
C LEU A 350 -7.49 -4.85 5.41
N ARG A 351 -8.64 -5.54 5.33
CA ARG A 351 -8.86 -6.65 4.39
C ARG A 351 -8.70 -6.19 2.93
N LEU A 352 -9.31 -5.06 2.53
CA LEU A 352 -9.22 -4.56 1.16
C LEU A 352 -7.77 -4.18 0.79
N THR A 353 -7.02 -3.60 1.73
CA THR A 353 -5.60 -3.30 1.53
C THR A 353 -4.77 -4.58 1.32
N ALA A 354 -5.04 -5.63 2.09
CA ALA A 354 -4.40 -6.94 1.90
C ALA A 354 -4.77 -7.56 0.53
N VAL A 355 -6.04 -7.43 0.09
CA VAL A 355 -6.47 -7.87 -1.26
C VAL A 355 -5.67 -7.14 -2.35
N PHE A 356 -5.42 -5.83 -2.21
CA PHE A 356 -4.59 -5.09 -3.16
C PHE A 356 -3.16 -5.64 -3.26
N GLY A 357 -2.52 -5.91 -2.13
CA GLY A 357 -1.19 -6.55 -2.10
C GLY A 357 -1.18 -7.91 -2.78
N LEU A 358 -2.21 -8.73 -2.55
CA LEU A 358 -2.36 -10.04 -3.21
C LEU A 358 -2.57 -9.90 -4.72
N LEU A 359 -3.40 -8.97 -5.19
CA LEU A 359 -3.62 -8.71 -6.61
C LEU A 359 -2.31 -8.25 -7.29
N HIS A 360 -1.54 -7.39 -6.62
CA HIS A 360 -0.23 -6.97 -7.09
C HIS A 360 0.73 -8.16 -7.25
N THR A 361 0.86 -9.00 -6.21
CA THR A 361 1.69 -10.23 -6.25
C THR A 361 1.23 -11.22 -7.33
N MET A 362 -0.07 -11.23 -7.65
CA MET A 362 -0.64 -12.05 -8.72
C MET A 362 -0.47 -11.45 -10.12
N GLY A 363 0.16 -10.29 -10.24
CA GLY A 363 0.44 -9.60 -11.50
C GLY A 363 -0.75 -8.84 -12.08
N TRP A 364 -1.76 -8.46 -11.28
CA TRP A 364 -2.87 -7.64 -11.75
C TRP A 364 -2.54 -6.15 -11.72
N GLN A 365 -2.85 -5.44 -12.80
CA GLN A 365 -2.90 -3.98 -12.79
C GLN A 365 -4.19 -3.54 -12.08
N THR A 366 -4.06 -3.04 -10.86
CA THR A 366 -5.22 -2.68 -10.03
C THR A 366 -5.52 -1.18 -10.11
N LEU A 367 -6.78 -0.87 -10.42
CA LEU A 367 -7.37 0.46 -10.35
C LEU A 367 -8.32 0.49 -9.16
N PHE A 368 -8.28 1.54 -8.36
CA PHE A 368 -9.22 1.74 -7.26
C PHE A 368 -10.01 3.03 -7.44
N ALA A 369 -11.33 2.97 -7.30
CA ALA A 369 -12.21 4.13 -7.37
C ALA A 369 -13.07 4.25 -6.09
N PRO A 370 -12.87 5.25 -5.24
CA PRO A 370 -13.79 5.56 -4.16
C PRO A 370 -15.09 6.17 -4.73
N ASP A 371 -16.27 5.64 -4.32
CA ASP A 371 -17.59 6.13 -4.80
C ASP A 371 -17.85 7.60 -4.41
N ASP A 372 -17.28 8.06 -3.29
CA ASP A 372 -17.35 9.47 -2.89
C ASP A 372 -16.42 10.37 -3.74
N GLY A 373 -15.52 9.78 -4.52
CA GLY A 373 -14.58 10.44 -5.41
C GLY A 373 -13.41 11.12 -4.69
N HIS A 374 -13.17 10.84 -3.41
CA HIS A 374 -12.13 11.48 -2.59
C HIS A 374 -11.07 10.49 -2.12
N ALA A 375 -9.80 10.90 -2.25
CA ALA A 375 -8.67 10.22 -1.64
C ALA A 375 -7.69 11.26 -1.10
N ALA A 376 -7.24 11.10 0.13
CA ALA A 376 -6.18 11.91 0.70
C ALA A 376 -4.83 11.52 0.10
N ALA A 377 -3.90 12.45 0.04
CA ALA A 377 -2.63 12.25 -0.66
C ALA A 377 -1.76 11.14 -0.05
N ASP A 378 -1.75 11.03 1.28
CA ASP A 378 -1.09 9.96 2.03
C ASP A 378 -1.70 8.58 1.72
N ARG A 379 -3.01 8.52 1.49
CA ARG A 379 -3.71 7.30 1.09
C ARG A 379 -3.43 6.92 -0.37
N ILE A 380 -3.32 7.90 -1.26
CA ILE A 380 -2.89 7.66 -2.64
C ILE A 380 -1.48 7.06 -2.65
N ASP A 381 -0.56 7.61 -1.85
CA ASP A 381 0.81 7.09 -1.77
C ASP A 381 0.86 5.67 -1.16
N ALA A 382 0.10 5.43 -0.08
CA ALA A 382 0.03 4.10 0.55
C ALA A 382 -0.54 3.03 -0.41
N LEU A 383 -1.58 3.35 -1.17
CA LEU A 383 -2.14 2.46 -2.20
C LEU A 383 -1.19 2.34 -3.40
N GLY A 384 -0.51 3.43 -3.76
CA GLY A 384 0.49 3.46 -4.80
C GLY A 384 1.68 2.53 -4.54
N ALA A 385 2.12 2.41 -3.30
CA ALA A 385 3.16 1.46 -2.88
C ALA A 385 2.74 -0.01 -3.09
N LEU A 386 1.42 -0.29 -3.11
CA LEU A 386 0.83 -1.60 -3.44
C LEU A 386 0.55 -1.76 -4.94
N GLY A 387 1.07 -0.91 -5.80
CA GLY A 387 0.83 -0.95 -7.24
C GLY A 387 -0.58 -0.52 -7.66
N VAL A 388 -1.34 0.18 -6.82
CA VAL A 388 -2.72 0.57 -7.08
C VAL A 388 -2.80 2.01 -7.60
N GLN A 389 -3.37 2.17 -8.80
CA GLN A 389 -3.73 3.47 -9.34
C GLN A 389 -5.08 3.94 -8.78
N VAL A 390 -5.12 5.10 -8.14
CA VAL A 390 -6.36 5.64 -7.57
C VAL A 390 -7.08 6.55 -8.58
N LEU A 391 -8.37 6.31 -8.80
CA LEU A 391 -9.24 7.09 -9.66
C LEU A 391 -10.08 8.07 -8.82
N CYS A 392 -9.54 9.25 -8.52
CA CYS A 392 -10.17 10.24 -7.64
C CYS A 392 -10.18 11.65 -8.23
N ARG A 393 -10.93 12.57 -7.64
CA ARG A 393 -10.91 13.99 -7.97
C ARG A 393 -9.59 14.64 -7.56
N PRO A 394 -9.14 15.66 -8.30
CA PRO A 394 -9.79 16.30 -9.46
C PRO A 394 -9.58 15.57 -10.78
N TRP A 395 -8.77 14.50 -10.84
CA TRP A 395 -8.31 13.81 -12.04
C TRP A 395 -9.42 13.00 -12.72
N VAL A 396 -10.23 12.30 -11.94
CA VAL A 396 -11.44 11.63 -12.39
C VAL A 396 -12.65 12.31 -11.74
N ARG A 397 -13.29 13.24 -12.49
CA ARG A 397 -14.43 14.01 -11.98
C ARG A 397 -15.71 13.19 -11.86
N HIS A 398 -15.96 12.30 -12.84
CA HIS A 398 -17.16 11.48 -12.96
C HIS A 398 -16.78 10.05 -13.32
N LEU A 399 -16.83 9.14 -12.36
CA LEU A 399 -16.50 7.73 -12.59
C LEU A 399 -17.34 7.07 -13.70
N PRO A 400 -18.67 7.32 -13.84
CA PRO A 400 -19.44 6.77 -14.96
C PRO A 400 -18.96 7.19 -16.35
N GLU A 401 -18.46 8.41 -16.52
CA GLU A 401 -17.91 8.88 -17.80
C GLU A 401 -16.54 8.23 -18.07
N TRP A 402 -15.75 8.03 -17.03
CA TRP A 402 -14.50 7.28 -17.14
C TRP A 402 -14.78 5.83 -17.54
N LEU A 403 -15.76 5.16 -16.92
CA LEU A 403 -16.17 3.79 -17.25
C LEU A 403 -16.66 3.66 -18.71
N GLN A 404 -17.38 4.65 -19.23
CA GLN A 404 -17.80 4.64 -20.64
C GLN A 404 -16.62 4.64 -21.63
N ARG A 405 -15.51 5.29 -21.26
CA ARG A 405 -14.31 5.38 -22.10
C ARG A 405 -13.36 4.21 -21.96
N HIS A 406 -13.27 3.63 -20.75
CA HIS A 406 -12.25 2.65 -20.37
C HIS A 406 -12.81 1.29 -19.97
N GLY A 407 -14.15 1.10 -19.94
CA GLY A 407 -14.77 -0.15 -19.52
C GLY A 407 -14.34 -1.36 -20.36
N ALA A 408 -14.18 -1.16 -21.67
CA ALA A 408 -13.72 -2.22 -22.57
C ALA A 408 -12.26 -2.68 -22.32
N GLU A 409 -11.50 -1.93 -21.51
CA GLU A 409 -10.13 -2.25 -21.16
C GLU A 409 -10.01 -3.08 -19.86
N LEU A 410 -11.12 -3.35 -19.17
CA LEU A 410 -11.17 -4.06 -17.90
C LEU A 410 -11.39 -5.56 -18.12
N ASP A 411 -10.60 -6.37 -17.43
CA ASP A 411 -10.71 -7.84 -17.45
C ASP A 411 -11.52 -8.36 -16.25
N ALA A 412 -11.45 -7.66 -15.10
CA ALA A 412 -12.24 -7.96 -13.92
C ALA A 412 -12.65 -6.68 -13.17
N ILE A 413 -13.77 -6.76 -12.44
CA ILE A 413 -14.30 -5.65 -11.65
C ILE A 413 -14.76 -6.19 -10.30
N MET A 414 -14.27 -5.62 -9.21
CA MET A 414 -14.74 -5.92 -7.85
C MET A 414 -15.58 -4.77 -7.32
N LEU A 415 -16.82 -5.07 -6.97
CA LEU A 415 -17.76 -4.12 -6.36
C LEU A 415 -17.91 -4.43 -4.88
N CYS A 416 -17.42 -3.55 -4.02
CA CYS A 416 -17.50 -3.72 -2.59
C CYS A 416 -18.77 -3.08 -2.04
N ARG A 417 -19.54 -3.83 -1.26
CA ARG A 417 -20.79 -3.43 -0.60
C ARG A 417 -22.01 -3.29 -1.55
N ALA A 418 -23.18 -3.65 -1.06
CA ALA A 418 -24.43 -3.62 -1.82
C ALA A 418 -24.81 -2.26 -2.41
N GLY A 419 -24.47 -1.15 -1.72
CA GLY A 419 -24.72 0.22 -2.22
C GLY A 419 -23.95 0.54 -3.48
N THR A 420 -22.66 0.22 -3.50
CA THR A 420 -21.77 0.41 -4.64
C THR A 420 -22.16 -0.50 -5.80
N ALA A 421 -22.41 -1.79 -5.52
CA ALA A 421 -22.86 -2.75 -6.52
C ALA A 421 -24.17 -2.30 -7.19
N ALA A 422 -25.17 -1.88 -6.42
CA ALA A 422 -26.44 -1.38 -6.96
C ALA A 422 -26.29 -0.14 -7.85
N THR A 423 -25.25 0.67 -7.59
CA THR A 423 -24.99 1.89 -8.37
C THR A 423 -24.32 1.59 -9.71
N TYR A 424 -23.31 0.71 -9.71
CA TYR A 424 -22.43 0.55 -10.86
C TYR A 424 -22.70 -0.71 -11.71
N LEU A 425 -23.19 -1.80 -11.14
CA LEU A 425 -23.39 -3.06 -11.85
C LEU A 425 -24.19 -2.92 -13.16
N PRO A 426 -25.34 -2.18 -13.21
CA PRO A 426 -26.08 -2.03 -14.45
C PRO A 426 -25.34 -1.27 -15.55
N LEU A 427 -24.46 -0.33 -15.17
CA LEU A 427 -23.62 0.37 -16.13
C LEU A 427 -22.49 -0.54 -16.63
N LEU A 428 -21.82 -1.24 -15.73
CA LEU A 428 -20.67 -2.09 -16.01
C LEU A 428 -21.04 -3.24 -16.95
N ARG A 429 -22.18 -3.87 -16.77
CA ARG A 429 -22.69 -4.90 -17.71
C ARG A 429 -22.88 -4.40 -19.14
N ARG A 430 -23.02 -3.08 -19.34
CA ARG A 430 -23.15 -2.48 -20.68
C ARG A 430 -21.81 -2.02 -21.27
N VAL A 431 -20.91 -1.46 -20.42
CA VAL A 431 -19.68 -0.82 -20.91
C VAL A 431 -18.44 -1.72 -20.80
N ALA A 432 -18.54 -2.79 -20.02
CA ALA A 432 -17.51 -3.80 -19.80
C ALA A 432 -18.12 -5.21 -19.78
N PRO A 433 -18.86 -5.63 -20.84
CA PRO A 433 -19.56 -6.92 -20.85
C PRO A 433 -18.61 -8.12 -20.78
N GLN A 434 -17.37 -7.97 -21.19
CA GLN A 434 -16.32 -8.98 -21.14
C GLN A 434 -15.72 -9.16 -19.74
N ALA A 435 -15.83 -8.14 -18.87
CA ALA A 435 -15.19 -8.16 -17.57
C ALA A 435 -15.92 -9.07 -16.58
N LYS A 436 -15.16 -9.90 -15.87
CA LYS A 436 -15.69 -10.70 -14.77
C LYS A 436 -16.06 -9.80 -13.58
N VAL A 437 -17.31 -9.84 -13.18
CA VAL A 437 -17.83 -9.01 -12.08
C VAL A 437 -17.84 -9.80 -10.78
N LEU A 438 -17.08 -9.34 -9.82
CA LEU A 438 -16.96 -9.87 -8.47
C LEU A 438 -17.74 -8.95 -7.52
N PHE A 439 -18.69 -9.50 -6.79
CA PHE A 439 -19.40 -8.76 -5.76
C PHE A 439 -18.85 -9.13 -4.38
N ASP A 440 -18.16 -8.21 -3.75
CA ASP A 440 -17.69 -8.35 -2.38
C ASP A 440 -18.71 -7.74 -1.42
N THR A 441 -19.44 -8.60 -0.70
CA THR A 441 -20.49 -8.16 0.22
C THR A 441 -19.92 -7.36 1.39
N VAL A 442 -18.66 -7.65 1.82
CA VAL A 442 -18.01 -7.18 3.05
C VAL A 442 -18.72 -7.70 4.31
N ASP A 443 -20.03 -7.66 4.33
CA ASP A 443 -21.00 -8.34 5.21
C ASP A 443 -22.37 -8.37 4.49
N LEU A 444 -23.20 -9.35 4.80
CA LEU A 444 -24.58 -9.36 4.32
C LEU A 444 -25.39 -8.33 5.09
N HIS A 445 -25.69 -7.19 4.45
CA HIS A 445 -26.39 -6.07 5.06
C HIS A 445 -27.79 -6.47 5.55
N PHE A 446 -28.51 -7.26 4.73
CA PHE A 446 -29.86 -7.70 5.11
C PHE A 446 -29.82 -8.57 6.37
N LEU A 447 -28.83 -9.45 6.53
CA LEU A 447 -28.70 -10.30 7.72
C LEU A 447 -28.46 -9.47 8.99
N ARG A 448 -27.63 -8.44 8.89
CA ARG A 448 -27.40 -7.50 10.00
C ARG A 448 -28.67 -6.71 10.33
N GLU A 449 -29.42 -6.25 9.31
CA GLU A 449 -30.66 -5.49 9.48
C GLU A 449 -31.77 -6.40 10.06
N GLU A 450 -31.89 -7.66 9.62
CA GLU A 450 -32.83 -8.64 10.18
C GLU A 450 -32.58 -8.90 11.68
N ARG A 451 -31.30 -9.10 12.06
CA ARG A 451 -30.91 -9.27 13.47
C ARG A 451 -31.23 -8.03 14.31
N ALA A 452 -30.96 -6.84 13.78
CA ALA A 452 -31.29 -5.59 14.46
C ALA A 452 -32.81 -5.39 14.60
N ALA A 453 -33.60 -5.75 13.58
CA ALA A 453 -35.05 -5.68 13.62
C ALA A 453 -35.65 -6.66 14.64
N ALA A 454 -35.10 -7.87 14.74
CA ALA A 454 -35.51 -8.87 15.73
C ALA A 454 -35.27 -8.41 17.18
N VAL A 455 -34.07 -7.84 17.45
CA VAL A 455 -33.74 -7.29 18.78
C VAL A 455 -34.63 -6.10 19.14
N ALA A 456 -34.94 -5.23 18.16
CA ALA A 456 -35.76 -4.03 18.39
C ALA A 456 -37.27 -4.30 18.38
N GLY A 457 -37.73 -5.49 17.97
CA GLY A 457 -39.16 -5.82 17.81
C GLY A 457 -39.92 -4.90 16.85
N SER A 458 -39.24 -4.30 15.85
CA SER A 458 -39.80 -3.23 15.01
C SER A 458 -40.20 -3.74 13.63
N ALA A 459 -41.52 -3.71 13.36
CA ALA A 459 -42.06 -4.05 12.04
C ALA A 459 -41.57 -3.12 10.91
N GLY A 460 -41.16 -1.88 11.23
CA GLY A 460 -40.55 -0.95 10.28
C GLY A 460 -39.17 -1.40 9.85
N LEU A 461 -38.31 -1.78 10.81
CA LEU A 461 -36.97 -2.31 10.53
C LEU A 461 -37.05 -3.65 9.79
N GLN A 462 -38.04 -4.48 10.09
CA GLN A 462 -38.23 -5.76 9.40
C GLN A 462 -38.55 -5.56 7.91
N ARG A 463 -39.46 -4.65 7.57
CA ARG A 463 -39.74 -4.29 6.16
C ARG A 463 -38.52 -3.72 5.43
N GLN A 464 -37.67 -2.96 6.13
CA GLN A 464 -36.41 -2.45 5.60
C GLN A 464 -35.44 -3.60 5.30
N ALA A 465 -35.26 -4.52 6.23
CA ALA A 465 -34.42 -5.71 6.07
C ALA A 465 -34.86 -6.59 4.90
N GLU A 466 -36.17 -6.82 4.74
CA GLU A 466 -36.73 -7.55 3.60
C GLU A 466 -36.47 -6.84 2.25
N ALA A 467 -36.55 -5.52 2.21
CA ALA A 467 -36.20 -4.76 1.01
C ALA A 467 -34.70 -4.84 0.68
N SER A 468 -33.84 -4.79 1.70
CA SER A 468 -32.40 -5.00 1.57
C SER A 468 -32.08 -6.41 1.09
N ARG A 469 -32.73 -7.42 1.64
CA ARG A 469 -32.58 -8.83 1.22
C ARG A 469 -32.88 -9.02 -0.27
N ARG A 470 -34.04 -8.54 -0.73
CA ARG A 470 -34.41 -8.65 -2.16
C ARG A 470 -33.39 -7.96 -3.06
N ARG A 471 -32.90 -6.79 -2.65
CA ARG A 471 -31.89 -6.05 -3.40
C ARG A 471 -30.55 -6.78 -3.45
N GLU A 472 -30.03 -7.25 -2.31
CA GLU A 472 -28.75 -7.95 -2.25
C GLU A 472 -28.79 -9.29 -3.00
N LEU A 473 -29.85 -10.09 -2.84
CA LEU A 473 -30.02 -11.33 -3.60
C LEU A 473 -30.08 -11.06 -5.12
N GLY A 474 -30.71 -9.96 -5.55
CA GLY A 474 -30.70 -9.55 -6.97
C GLY A 474 -29.30 -9.15 -7.46
N LEU A 475 -28.46 -8.53 -6.64
CA LEU A 475 -27.08 -8.21 -6.98
C LEU A 475 -26.21 -9.47 -7.05
N ILE A 476 -26.39 -10.39 -6.10
CA ILE A 476 -25.71 -11.68 -6.06
C ILE A 476 -26.01 -12.47 -7.34
N ALA A 477 -27.28 -12.59 -7.72
CA ALA A 477 -27.70 -13.28 -8.94
C ALA A 477 -27.20 -12.61 -10.24
N SER A 478 -26.85 -11.32 -10.19
CA SER A 478 -26.37 -10.55 -11.36
C SER A 478 -24.84 -10.45 -11.42
N SER A 479 -24.12 -11.01 -10.46
CA SER A 479 -22.66 -11.05 -10.37
C SER A 479 -22.13 -12.41 -10.83
N ASP A 480 -20.90 -12.45 -11.37
CA ASP A 480 -20.32 -13.72 -11.81
C ASP A 480 -19.78 -14.53 -10.61
N VAL A 481 -19.29 -13.84 -9.57
CA VAL A 481 -18.89 -14.42 -8.29
C VAL A 481 -19.25 -13.47 -7.16
N THR A 482 -19.72 -14.02 -6.06
CA THR A 482 -19.97 -13.26 -4.82
C THR A 482 -19.02 -13.72 -3.73
N PHE A 483 -18.33 -12.78 -3.09
CA PHE A 483 -17.53 -13.04 -1.91
C PHE A 483 -18.34 -12.76 -0.64
N VAL A 484 -18.29 -13.71 0.29
CA VAL A 484 -18.80 -13.57 1.67
C VAL A 484 -17.67 -13.78 2.67
N VAL A 485 -17.82 -13.27 3.89
CA VAL A 485 -16.73 -13.28 4.88
C VAL A 485 -16.78 -14.47 5.84
N SER A 486 -17.90 -15.20 5.90
CA SER A 486 -18.06 -16.30 6.84
C SER A 486 -18.74 -17.53 6.22
N PRO A 487 -18.45 -18.75 6.74
CA PRO A 487 -19.18 -19.96 6.35
C PRO A 487 -20.68 -19.89 6.64
N VAL A 488 -21.09 -19.13 7.66
CA VAL A 488 -22.50 -18.92 8.01
C VAL A 488 -23.23 -18.19 6.87
N GLU A 489 -22.62 -17.10 6.36
CA GLU A 489 -23.16 -16.36 5.22
C GLU A 489 -23.20 -17.22 3.93
N ARG A 490 -22.14 -18.01 3.70
CA ARG A 490 -22.10 -18.95 2.57
C ARG A 490 -23.21 -19.99 2.64
N ALA A 491 -23.44 -20.59 3.81
CA ALA A 491 -24.51 -21.55 4.02
C ALA A 491 -25.90 -20.92 3.81
N LEU A 492 -26.12 -19.70 4.32
CA LEU A 492 -27.35 -18.96 4.11
C LEU A 492 -27.60 -18.67 2.62
N LEU A 493 -26.58 -18.28 1.87
CA LEU A 493 -26.72 -18.03 0.42
C LEU A 493 -26.88 -19.31 -0.38
N ALA A 494 -26.33 -20.45 0.06
CA ALA A 494 -26.58 -21.74 -0.58
C ALA A 494 -28.07 -22.12 -0.58
N GLU A 495 -28.83 -21.66 0.42
CA GLU A 495 -30.28 -21.84 0.49
C GLU A 495 -31.05 -20.73 -0.24
N ALA A 496 -30.63 -19.46 -0.05
CA ALA A 496 -31.35 -18.28 -0.53
C ALA A 496 -31.09 -17.96 -2.00
N ALA A 497 -29.94 -18.39 -2.57
CA ALA A 497 -29.51 -18.16 -3.94
C ALA A 497 -28.67 -19.35 -4.45
N PRO A 498 -29.25 -20.56 -4.62
CA PRO A 498 -28.52 -21.80 -4.91
C PRO A 498 -27.76 -21.78 -6.25
N GLU A 499 -28.18 -20.96 -7.20
CA GLU A 499 -27.53 -20.83 -8.52
C GLU A 499 -26.33 -19.83 -8.49
N ALA A 500 -26.11 -19.10 -7.38
CA ALA A 500 -25.04 -18.12 -7.30
C ALA A 500 -23.69 -18.79 -7.00
N HIS A 501 -22.65 -18.34 -7.69
CA HIS A 501 -21.27 -18.75 -7.36
C HIS A 501 -20.79 -17.93 -6.14
N VAL A 502 -20.78 -18.57 -4.97
CA VAL A 502 -20.41 -17.93 -3.69
C VAL A 502 -19.09 -18.50 -3.17
N GLU A 503 -18.11 -17.63 -3.00
CA GLU A 503 -16.78 -17.95 -2.48
C GLU A 503 -16.52 -17.28 -1.13
N LEU A 504 -15.71 -17.94 -0.31
CA LEU A 504 -15.30 -17.41 1.00
C LEU A 504 -14.02 -16.59 0.87
N LEU A 505 -14.12 -15.30 1.07
CA LEU A 505 -12.99 -14.38 1.20
C LEU A 505 -13.13 -13.62 2.52
N SER A 506 -12.56 -14.15 3.59
CA SER A 506 -12.72 -13.63 4.95
C SER A 506 -11.75 -12.48 5.26
N ASN A 507 -11.64 -12.09 6.53
CA ASN A 507 -10.59 -11.18 6.99
C ASN A 507 -9.21 -11.77 6.66
N ILE A 508 -8.23 -10.90 6.45
CA ILE A 508 -6.87 -11.30 6.10
C ILE A 508 -5.93 -10.72 7.16
N HIS A 509 -5.12 -11.59 7.77
CA HIS A 509 -4.18 -11.22 8.83
C HIS A 509 -2.83 -11.91 8.60
N ASP A 510 -1.76 -11.15 8.70
CA ASP A 510 -0.42 -11.71 8.74
C ASP A 510 -0.24 -12.57 9.98
N VAL A 511 0.44 -13.70 9.85
CA VAL A 511 0.72 -14.59 10.96
C VAL A 511 2.03 -14.18 11.63
N HIS A 512 1.94 -13.42 12.71
CA HIS A 512 3.11 -12.89 13.44
C HIS A 512 3.86 -13.96 14.24
N GLY A 513 3.14 -15.01 14.67
CA GLY A 513 3.68 -16.08 15.49
C GLY A 513 3.84 -15.69 16.97
N ARG A 514 4.11 -16.69 17.81
CA ARG A 514 4.36 -16.52 19.24
C ARG A 514 5.83 -16.12 19.48
N ARG A 515 6.06 -14.91 20.03
CA ARG A 515 7.41 -14.38 20.27
C ARG A 515 7.84 -14.47 21.76
N SER A 516 6.89 -14.60 22.67
CA SER A 516 7.16 -14.68 24.10
C SER A 516 6.52 -15.93 24.69
N ASP A 517 7.20 -16.56 25.65
CA ASP A 517 6.72 -17.74 26.36
C ASP A 517 5.67 -17.38 27.42
N PHE A 518 4.90 -18.37 27.87
CA PHE A 518 3.89 -18.24 28.88
C PHE A 518 4.40 -17.53 30.15
N ALA A 519 5.56 -17.94 30.68
CA ALA A 519 6.13 -17.39 31.91
C ALA A 519 6.44 -15.90 31.87
N ALA A 520 6.77 -15.37 30.69
CA ALA A 520 7.07 -13.96 30.48
C ALA A 520 5.82 -13.07 30.33
N ARG A 521 4.65 -13.68 30.16
CA ARG A 521 3.40 -12.96 29.87
C ARG A 521 2.60 -12.69 31.15
N ARG A 522 1.93 -11.53 31.18
CA ARG A 522 1.05 -11.07 32.25
C ARG A 522 -0.15 -10.37 31.61
N ASP A 523 -1.16 -10.08 32.43
CA ASP A 523 -2.26 -9.19 32.10
C ASP A 523 -3.19 -9.67 30.97
N LEU A 524 -4.25 -8.92 30.74
CA LEU A 524 -5.26 -9.16 29.73
C LEU A 524 -5.26 -8.02 28.71
N VAL A 525 -5.65 -8.32 27.47
CA VAL A 525 -5.82 -7.29 26.45
C VAL A 525 -7.19 -7.40 25.77
N PHE A 526 -7.81 -6.25 25.52
CA PHE A 526 -8.99 -6.10 24.67
C PHE A 526 -8.66 -5.16 23.50
N LEU A 527 -9.02 -5.58 22.28
CA LEU A 527 -8.86 -4.80 21.07
C LEU A 527 -10.20 -4.26 20.59
N GLY A 528 -10.32 -2.93 20.43
CA GLY A 528 -11.49 -2.33 19.80
C GLY A 528 -11.84 -0.94 20.29
N GLY A 529 -12.10 -0.03 19.35
CA GLY A 529 -12.52 1.32 19.65
C GLY A 529 -14.02 1.41 20.05
N PHE A 530 -14.36 2.36 20.91
CA PHE A 530 -15.70 2.57 21.47
C PHE A 530 -16.68 3.24 20.47
N GLY A 531 -16.18 3.72 19.33
CA GLY A 531 -17.05 4.14 18.23
C GLY A 531 -17.93 3.00 17.68
N HIS A 532 -17.56 1.75 17.96
CA HIS A 532 -18.37 0.57 17.68
C HIS A 532 -19.08 0.10 18.95
N LEU A 533 -20.40 0.25 19.02
CA LEU A 533 -21.20 -0.01 20.22
C LEU A 533 -20.95 -1.37 20.90
N PRO A 534 -20.84 -2.50 20.16
CA PRO A 534 -20.51 -3.79 20.78
C PRO A 534 -19.21 -3.79 21.58
N ASN A 535 -18.20 -3.01 21.19
CA ASN A 535 -16.95 -2.93 21.92
C ASN A 535 -17.12 -2.19 23.25
N ALA A 536 -17.81 -1.05 23.23
CA ALA A 536 -18.07 -0.28 24.43
C ALA A 536 -18.89 -1.06 25.45
N ASP A 537 -19.89 -1.80 24.99
CA ASP A 537 -20.71 -2.68 25.81
C ASP A 537 -19.88 -3.84 26.41
N ALA A 538 -19.06 -4.48 25.59
CA ALA A 538 -18.20 -5.60 26.00
C ALA A 538 -17.24 -5.20 27.11
N VAL A 539 -16.55 -4.07 26.97
CA VAL A 539 -15.62 -3.60 28.01
C VAL A 539 -16.36 -3.22 29.29
N ARG A 540 -17.53 -2.52 29.18
CA ARG A 540 -18.33 -2.22 30.36
C ARG A 540 -18.81 -3.47 31.09
N TRP A 541 -19.33 -4.46 30.37
CA TRP A 541 -19.75 -5.73 30.95
C TRP A 541 -18.58 -6.45 31.61
N PHE A 542 -17.42 -6.51 30.94
CA PHE A 542 -16.23 -7.15 31.51
C PHE A 542 -15.77 -6.46 32.80
N VAL A 543 -15.65 -5.13 32.77
CA VAL A 543 -15.18 -4.38 33.95
C VAL A 543 -16.16 -4.43 35.13
N ARG A 544 -17.48 -4.44 34.87
CA ARG A 544 -18.48 -4.46 35.92
C ARG A 544 -18.77 -5.84 36.50
N GLU A 545 -18.81 -6.85 35.64
CA GLU A 545 -19.30 -8.19 36.02
C GLU A 545 -18.20 -9.24 36.11
N ILE A 546 -17.18 -9.19 35.25
CA ILE A 546 -16.18 -10.26 35.15
C ILE A 546 -14.91 -9.92 35.93
N LEU A 547 -14.35 -8.75 35.73
CA LEU A 547 -13.09 -8.32 36.37
C LEU A 547 -13.13 -8.44 37.91
N PRO A 548 -14.20 -8.05 38.62
CA PRO A 548 -14.26 -8.24 40.08
C PRO A 548 -14.19 -9.72 40.54
N ARG A 549 -14.63 -10.66 39.68
CA ARG A 549 -14.51 -12.10 39.96
C ARG A 549 -13.06 -12.54 39.80
N LEU A 550 -12.37 -12.07 38.80
CA LEU A 550 -10.95 -12.36 38.54
C LEU A 550 -10.05 -11.80 39.64
N GLN A 551 -10.32 -10.59 40.10
CA GLN A 551 -9.54 -9.92 41.14
C GLN A 551 -9.60 -10.59 42.52
N ARG A 552 -10.64 -11.37 42.80
CA ARG A 552 -10.70 -12.20 44.02
C ARG A 552 -9.63 -13.29 44.06
N HIS A 553 -9.20 -13.76 42.87
CA HIS A 553 -8.14 -14.77 42.73
C HIS A 553 -6.77 -14.13 42.49
N ASN A 554 -6.73 -13.09 41.62
CA ASN A 554 -5.50 -12.38 41.30
C ASN A 554 -5.74 -10.86 41.33
N PRO A 555 -5.51 -10.22 42.51
CA PRO A 555 -5.71 -8.76 42.68
C PRO A 555 -4.81 -7.89 41.78
N ALA A 556 -3.69 -8.43 41.28
CA ALA A 556 -2.75 -7.72 40.43
C ALA A 556 -3.12 -7.77 38.93
N LEU A 557 -4.16 -8.55 38.60
CA LEU A 557 -4.56 -8.72 37.17
C LEU A 557 -5.00 -7.40 36.57
N HIS A 558 -4.38 -7.03 35.45
CA HIS A 558 -4.62 -5.78 34.76
C HIS A 558 -5.24 -6.01 33.36
N LEU A 559 -6.16 -5.12 32.97
CA LEU A 559 -6.76 -5.08 31.64
C LEU A 559 -6.23 -3.89 30.84
N HIS A 560 -5.62 -4.17 29.71
CA HIS A 560 -5.25 -3.18 28.70
C HIS A 560 -6.34 -3.10 27.62
N VAL A 561 -6.94 -1.93 27.41
CA VAL A 561 -7.92 -1.68 26.35
C VAL A 561 -7.25 -0.84 25.26
N LEU A 562 -7.14 -1.40 24.06
CA LEU A 562 -6.52 -0.77 22.90
C LEU A 562 -7.60 -0.35 21.89
N GLY A 563 -7.75 0.95 21.68
CA GLY A 563 -8.72 1.56 20.78
C GLY A 563 -9.26 2.87 21.33
N ASP A 564 -9.72 3.74 20.42
CA ASP A 564 -10.24 5.05 20.80
C ASP A 564 -11.46 4.92 21.72
N ALA A 565 -11.43 5.64 22.83
CA ALA A 565 -12.54 5.75 23.76
C ALA A 565 -12.83 7.24 24.03
N PRO A 566 -14.11 7.66 24.10
CA PRO A 566 -14.49 9.00 24.47
C PRO A 566 -14.15 9.29 25.94
N GLU A 567 -13.99 10.56 26.27
CA GLU A 567 -13.48 10.98 27.58
C GLU A 567 -14.36 10.56 28.76
N ASP A 568 -15.68 10.51 28.54
CA ASP A 568 -16.64 10.00 29.54
C ASP A 568 -16.41 8.50 29.83
N ALA A 569 -16.20 7.69 28.79
CA ALA A 569 -15.89 6.26 28.95
C ALA A 569 -14.52 6.05 29.63
N ARG A 570 -13.53 6.90 29.32
CA ARG A 570 -12.21 6.85 30.00
C ARG A 570 -12.38 7.11 31.49
N ARG A 571 -13.13 8.15 31.87
CA ARG A 571 -13.40 8.45 33.29
C ARG A 571 -14.23 7.37 33.99
N GLU A 572 -15.18 6.75 33.28
CA GLU A 572 -16.03 5.67 33.82
C GLU A 572 -15.24 4.39 34.12
N LEU A 573 -14.31 4.01 33.24
CA LEU A 573 -13.74 2.68 33.19
C LEU A 573 -12.27 2.60 33.60
N SER A 574 -11.52 3.70 33.57
CA SER A 574 -10.11 3.70 34.01
C SER A 574 -10.02 3.54 35.54
N GLY A 575 -9.05 2.76 35.94
CA GLY A 575 -8.79 2.48 37.35
C GLY A 575 -7.43 1.79 37.57
N PRO A 576 -7.08 1.41 38.79
CA PRO A 576 -5.80 0.78 39.09
C PRO A 576 -5.52 -0.48 38.25
N GLN A 577 -6.57 -1.19 37.84
CA GLN A 577 -6.49 -2.46 37.12
C GLN A 577 -7.01 -2.37 35.67
N VAL A 578 -7.34 -1.16 35.16
CA VAL A 578 -7.84 -0.95 33.80
C VAL A 578 -7.19 0.27 33.18
N THR A 579 -6.49 0.09 32.08
CA THR A 579 -5.91 1.21 31.30
C THR A 579 -6.51 1.26 29.89
N LEU A 580 -7.10 2.40 29.54
CA LEU A 580 -7.55 2.69 28.19
C LEU A 580 -6.44 3.47 27.45
N HIS A 581 -5.71 2.80 26.58
CA HIS A 581 -4.53 3.38 25.89
C HIS A 581 -4.89 4.32 24.74
N GLY A 582 -6.15 4.26 24.25
CA GLY A 582 -6.51 4.94 23.02
C GLY A 582 -5.98 4.16 21.80
N ARG A 583 -5.80 4.87 20.69
CA ARG A 583 -5.22 4.29 19.47
C ARG A 583 -3.75 3.99 19.70
N VAL A 584 -3.34 2.79 19.29
CA VAL A 584 -1.97 2.29 19.37
C VAL A 584 -1.53 1.86 17.98
N ASP A 585 -0.44 2.42 17.48
CA ASP A 585 0.07 2.13 16.13
C ASP A 585 0.81 0.78 16.07
N ASN A 586 1.52 0.40 17.13
CA ASN A 586 2.22 -0.88 17.23
C ASN A 586 1.59 -1.76 18.33
N LEU A 587 0.90 -2.82 17.92
CA LEU A 587 0.25 -3.77 18.82
C LEU A 587 1.21 -4.79 19.42
N SER A 588 2.35 -5.07 18.79
CA SER A 588 3.27 -6.15 19.17
C SER A 588 3.66 -6.12 20.66
N PRO A 589 4.00 -4.97 21.28
CA PRO A 589 4.38 -4.97 22.70
C PRO A 589 3.28 -5.47 23.64
N PHE A 590 2.01 -5.22 23.30
CA PHE A 590 0.87 -5.71 24.07
C PHE A 590 0.59 -7.19 23.79
N MET A 591 0.64 -7.59 22.52
CA MET A 591 0.40 -8.98 22.10
C MET A 591 1.48 -9.93 22.62
N ASP A 592 2.72 -9.47 22.77
CA ASP A 592 3.83 -10.26 23.29
C ASP A 592 3.89 -10.28 24.84
N ARG A 593 3.37 -9.22 25.49
CA ARG A 593 3.39 -9.10 26.97
C ARG A 593 2.15 -9.67 27.64
N CYS A 594 0.95 -9.48 27.08
CA CYS A 594 -0.28 -9.96 27.67
C CYS A 594 -0.38 -11.49 27.63
N ARG A 595 -0.98 -12.10 28.65
CA ARG A 595 -1.12 -13.56 28.75
C ARG A 595 -2.25 -14.07 27.90
N LEU A 596 -3.36 -13.32 27.80
CA LEU A 596 -4.48 -13.68 26.92
C LEU A 596 -5.27 -12.45 26.48
N SER A 597 -6.01 -12.63 25.38
CA SER A 597 -6.96 -11.64 24.87
C SER A 597 -8.37 -12.02 25.26
N ILE A 598 -9.22 -11.01 25.47
CA ILE A 598 -10.63 -11.21 25.80
C ILE A 598 -11.53 -10.64 24.70
N ALA A 599 -12.60 -11.35 24.38
CA ALA A 599 -13.61 -10.92 23.43
C ALA A 599 -15.03 -11.11 24.00
N PRO A 600 -15.43 -10.36 25.04
CA PRO A 600 -16.70 -10.53 25.75
C PRO A 600 -17.85 -9.81 25.04
N LEU A 601 -18.06 -10.07 23.73
CA LEU A 601 -19.10 -9.41 22.94
C LEU A 601 -20.47 -10.05 23.20
N ARG A 602 -21.46 -9.26 23.57
CA ARG A 602 -22.84 -9.73 23.82
C ARG A 602 -23.74 -9.62 22.61
N PHE A 603 -23.35 -8.83 21.60
CA PHE A 603 -24.02 -8.71 20.31
C PHE A 603 -23.05 -8.27 19.23
N GLY A 604 -23.43 -8.41 17.95
CA GLY A 604 -22.64 -8.07 16.79
C GLY A 604 -22.84 -9.08 15.66
N ALA A 605 -22.36 -8.73 14.48
CA ALA A 605 -22.40 -9.60 13.28
C ALA A 605 -21.02 -9.66 12.62
N GLY A 606 -20.83 -10.60 11.70
CA GLY A 606 -19.61 -10.77 10.90
C GLY A 606 -18.43 -11.33 11.69
N VAL A 607 -17.31 -11.54 11.00
CA VAL A 607 -16.04 -12.07 11.55
C VAL A 607 -15.36 -11.02 12.42
N LYS A 608 -14.88 -11.45 13.58
CA LYS A 608 -14.30 -10.54 14.58
C LYS A 608 -12.79 -10.40 14.39
N GLY A 609 -12.34 -9.46 13.57
CA GLY A 609 -10.92 -9.22 13.28
C GLY A 609 -10.01 -9.10 14.52
N LYS A 610 -10.55 -8.63 15.67
CA LYS A 610 -9.80 -8.57 16.94
C LYS A 610 -9.39 -9.94 17.47
N VAL A 611 -10.23 -10.96 17.27
CA VAL A 611 -9.93 -12.35 17.66
C VAL A 611 -8.83 -12.88 16.74
N ASN A 612 -8.97 -12.71 15.42
CA ASN A 612 -7.93 -13.11 14.47
C ASN A 612 -6.60 -12.39 14.75
N MET A 613 -6.63 -11.09 15.06
CA MET A 613 -5.44 -10.32 15.40
C MET A 613 -4.72 -10.89 16.62
N ALA A 614 -5.43 -11.17 17.71
CA ALA A 614 -4.83 -11.79 18.89
C ALA A 614 -4.24 -13.18 18.57
N MET A 615 -5.00 -14.03 17.89
CA MET A 615 -4.57 -15.38 17.49
C MET A 615 -3.36 -15.34 16.54
N SER A 616 -3.24 -14.33 15.66
CA SER A 616 -2.10 -14.19 14.75
C SER A 616 -0.76 -13.99 15.46
N TYR A 617 -0.79 -13.49 16.71
CA TYR A 617 0.37 -13.37 17.60
C TYR A 617 0.54 -14.60 18.53
N GLY A 618 -0.23 -15.66 18.32
CA GLY A 618 -0.25 -16.80 19.22
C GLY A 618 -0.77 -16.46 20.62
N LEU A 619 -1.60 -15.42 20.73
CA LEU A 619 -2.22 -15.01 21.98
C LEU A 619 -3.59 -15.72 22.11
N PRO A 620 -3.78 -16.63 23.09
CA PRO A 620 -5.05 -17.31 23.29
C PRO A 620 -6.17 -16.33 23.62
N VAL A 621 -7.39 -16.69 23.22
CA VAL A 621 -8.58 -15.85 23.37
C VAL A 621 -9.63 -16.54 24.21
N VAL A 622 -10.21 -15.79 25.16
CA VAL A 622 -11.50 -16.14 25.78
C VAL A 622 -12.58 -15.30 25.10
N ALA A 623 -13.59 -15.96 24.55
CA ALA A 623 -14.60 -15.34 23.71
C ALA A 623 -16.02 -15.75 24.12
N THR A 624 -17.01 -14.91 23.85
CA THR A 624 -18.42 -15.33 23.87
C THR A 624 -18.75 -16.09 22.59
N PRO A 625 -19.84 -16.88 22.54
CA PRO A 625 -20.31 -17.53 21.33
C PRO A 625 -20.48 -16.54 20.16
N ILE A 626 -20.98 -15.34 20.43
CA ILE A 626 -21.13 -14.25 19.44
C ILE A 626 -19.78 -13.77 18.92
N ALA A 627 -18.76 -13.71 19.77
CA ALA A 627 -17.43 -13.32 19.33
C ALA A 627 -16.73 -14.39 18.49
N ALA A 628 -17.05 -15.66 18.67
CA ALA A 628 -16.52 -16.80 17.93
C ALA A 628 -17.32 -17.13 16.66
N GLU A 629 -18.51 -16.53 16.48
CA GLU A 629 -19.42 -16.84 15.37
C GLU A 629 -18.75 -16.60 14.00
N GLY A 630 -18.85 -17.60 13.10
CA GLY A 630 -18.37 -17.52 11.73
C GLY A 630 -16.84 -17.62 11.57
N MET A 631 -16.11 -17.87 12.65
CA MET A 631 -14.63 -17.90 12.66
C MET A 631 -14.05 -19.30 12.58
N GLN A 632 -14.88 -20.34 12.40
CA GLN A 632 -14.46 -21.75 12.31
C GLN A 632 -13.64 -22.22 13.53
N LEU A 633 -13.94 -21.66 14.70
CA LEU A 633 -13.27 -21.93 15.95
C LEU A 633 -13.90 -23.13 16.69
N ARG A 634 -13.06 -23.94 17.34
CA ARG A 634 -13.47 -25.09 18.17
C ARG A 634 -13.13 -24.77 19.62
N ASP A 635 -14.14 -24.83 20.48
CA ASP A 635 -13.96 -24.62 21.92
C ASP A 635 -12.97 -25.64 22.54
N GLY A 636 -12.09 -25.17 23.41
CA GLY A 636 -11.05 -25.96 24.06
C GLY A 636 -9.89 -26.41 23.16
N VAL A 637 -9.91 -26.06 21.86
CA VAL A 637 -8.89 -26.38 20.87
C VAL A 637 -8.24 -25.12 20.29
N ASP A 638 -9.05 -24.19 19.78
CA ASP A 638 -8.57 -22.95 19.11
C ASP A 638 -8.87 -21.72 19.97
N VAL A 639 -9.88 -21.79 20.83
CA VAL A 639 -10.43 -20.72 21.65
C VAL A 639 -11.05 -21.30 22.91
N SER A 640 -11.24 -20.48 23.94
CA SER A 640 -12.10 -20.82 25.09
C SER A 640 -13.40 -20.01 24.97
N ILE A 641 -14.55 -20.70 24.94
CA ILE A 641 -15.87 -20.06 24.74
C ILE A 641 -16.65 -20.09 26.09
N ALA A 642 -17.21 -18.93 26.47
CA ALA A 642 -18.00 -18.77 27.66
C ALA A 642 -19.18 -17.81 27.45
N GLU A 643 -20.38 -18.17 27.91
CA GLU A 643 -21.62 -17.41 27.65
C GLU A 643 -21.90 -16.31 28.65
N ASP A 644 -21.68 -16.60 29.95
CA ASP A 644 -22.02 -15.68 31.05
C ASP A 644 -20.78 -15.21 31.81
N ALA A 645 -20.97 -14.29 32.74
CA ALA A 645 -19.87 -13.65 33.47
C ALA A 645 -19.11 -14.63 34.40
N GLU A 646 -19.78 -15.63 34.92
CA GLU A 646 -19.18 -16.63 35.85
C GLU A 646 -18.32 -17.61 35.01
N ALA A 647 -18.88 -18.18 33.98
CA ALA A 647 -18.18 -19.08 33.07
C ALA A 647 -17.00 -18.34 32.36
N PHE A 648 -17.17 -17.08 32.00
CA PHE A 648 -16.11 -16.28 31.39
C PHE A 648 -14.95 -16.04 32.36
N ALA A 649 -15.25 -15.71 33.63
CA ALA A 649 -14.22 -15.56 34.64
C ALA A 649 -13.48 -16.88 34.89
N ALA A 650 -14.21 -18.00 35.00
CA ALA A 650 -13.60 -19.32 35.16
C ALA A 650 -12.69 -19.69 33.99
N ALA A 651 -13.12 -19.45 32.76
CA ALA A 651 -12.32 -19.68 31.54
C ALA A 651 -11.03 -18.84 31.52
N VAL A 652 -11.13 -17.56 31.90
CA VAL A 652 -9.96 -16.68 32.02
C VAL A 652 -8.96 -17.22 33.04
N LEU A 653 -9.40 -17.59 34.24
CA LEU A 653 -8.53 -18.12 35.31
C LEU A 653 -7.88 -19.44 34.89
N ALA A 654 -8.67 -20.38 34.36
CA ALA A 654 -8.14 -21.66 33.87
C ALA A 654 -7.03 -21.46 32.84
N LEU A 655 -7.25 -20.58 31.85
CA LEU A 655 -6.28 -20.31 30.81
C LEU A 655 -5.09 -19.46 31.31
N TYR A 656 -5.29 -18.65 32.35
CA TYR A 656 -4.25 -17.82 32.94
C TYR A 656 -3.24 -18.62 33.75
N ASP A 657 -3.68 -19.73 34.41
CA ASP A 657 -2.88 -20.52 35.35
C ASP A 657 -2.35 -21.83 34.75
N ASP A 658 -2.98 -22.37 33.69
CA ASP A 658 -2.59 -23.65 33.05
C ASP A 658 -1.79 -23.39 31.76
N GLU A 659 -0.48 -23.58 31.84
CA GLU A 659 0.44 -23.44 30.71
C GLU A 659 0.14 -24.43 29.56
N ALA A 660 -0.24 -25.67 29.90
CA ALA A 660 -0.53 -26.70 28.87
C ALA A 660 -1.79 -26.34 28.08
N LEU A 661 -2.84 -25.86 28.76
CA LEU A 661 -4.05 -25.35 28.14
C LEU A 661 -3.73 -24.11 27.29
N TRP A 662 -2.92 -23.20 27.85
CA TRP A 662 -2.52 -21.96 27.14
C TRP A 662 -1.77 -22.27 25.85
N LEU A 663 -0.78 -23.18 25.89
CA LEU A 663 -0.01 -23.58 24.69
C LEU A 663 -0.92 -24.22 23.64
N ARG A 664 -1.82 -25.12 24.04
CA ARG A 664 -2.76 -25.77 23.14
C ARG A 664 -3.64 -24.75 22.40
N LEU A 665 -4.24 -23.79 23.13
CA LEU A 665 -5.09 -22.78 22.51
C LEU A 665 -4.28 -21.75 21.69
N SER A 666 -3.05 -21.45 22.08
CA SER A 666 -2.13 -20.63 21.31
C SER A 666 -1.83 -21.26 19.94
N ASP A 667 -1.45 -22.54 19.93
CA ASP A 667 -1.13 -23.26 18.69
C ASP A 667 -2.38 -23.48 17.83
N GLY A 668 -3.53 -23.81 18.45
CA GLY A 668 -4.80 -23.94 17.74
C GLY A 668 -5.26 -22.64 17.10
N GLY A 669 -5.16 -21.51 17.82
CA GLY A 669 -5.50 -20.18 17.30
C GLY A 669 -4.60 -19.76 16.14
N LEU A 670 -3.28 -19.99 16.23
CA LEU A 670 -2.34 -19.75 15.15
C LEU A 670 -2.68 -20.58 13.90
N GLU A 671 -2.98 -21.85 14.07
CA GLU A 671 -3.33 -22.74 12.96
C GLU A 671 -4.66 -22.34 12.31
N ASN A 672 -5.66 -21.93 13.11
CA ASN A 672 -6.92 -21.39 12.60
C ASN A 672 -6.68 -20.15 11.72
N VAL A 673 -5.84 -19.21 12.17
CA VAL A 673 -5.51 -18.01 11.35
C VAL A 673 -4.77 -18.41 10.07
N ARG A 674 -3.76 -19.28 10.15
CA ARG A 674 -3.03 -19.75 8.95
C ARG A 674 -3.97 -20.36 7.92
N ARG A 675 -4.88 -21.21 8.37
CA ARG A 675 -5.75 -22.00 7.50
C ARG A 675 -6.87 -21.19 6.86
N HIS A 676 -7.42 -20.20 7.57
CA HIS A 676 -8.67 -19.56 7.18
C HIS A 676 -8.57 -18.05 6.99
N PHE A 677 -7.55 -17.39 7.53
CA PHE A 677 -7.47 -15.94 7.59
C PHE A 677 -6.10 -15.39 7.17
N SER A 678 -5.21 -16.24 6.68
CA SER A 678 -3.89 -15.80 6.20
C SER A 678 -3.95 -15.21 4.78
N PRO A 679 -2.93 -14.45 4.37
CA PRO A 679 -2.77 -14.01 2.99
C PRO A 679 -2.75 -15.18 1.99
N GLU A 680 -2.16 -16.33 2.36
CA GLU A 680 -2.08 -17.52 1.52
C GLU A 680 -3.47 -18.12 1.25
N ALA A 681 -4.32 -18.24 2.27
CA ALA A 681 -5.69 -18.72 2.16
C ALA A 681 -6.53 -17.80 1.25
N ALA A 682 -6.38 -16.48 1.42
CA ALA A 682 -7.06 -15.49 0.58
C ALA A 682 -6.54 -15.54 -0.87
N ALA A 683 -5.23 -15.68 -1.07
CA ALA A 683 -4.62 -15.80 -2.39
C ALA A 683 -5.11 -17.04 -3.15
N GLU A 684 -5.29 -18.18 -2.46
CA GLU A 684 -5.85 -19.39 -3.07
C GLU A 684 -7.27 -19.15 -3.60
N THR A 685 -8.12 -18.50 -2.79
CA THR A 685 -9.49 -18.13 -3.22
C THR A 685 -9.46 -17.18 -4.43
N LEU A 686 -8.64 -16.12 -4.36
CA LEU A 686 -8.53 -15.16 -5.47
C LEU A 686 -8.00 -15.82 -6.75
N ARG A 687 -6.97 -16.70 -6.67
CA ARG A 687 -6.46 -17.43 -7.84
C ARG A 687 -7.54 -18.31 -8.47
N ARG A 688 -8.31 -19.06 -7.68
CA ARG A 688 -9.40 -19.92 -8.17
C ARG A 688 -10.45 -19.12 -8.91
N VAL A 689 -10.77 -17.92 -8.44
CA VAL A 689 -11.78 -17.05 -9.03
C VAL A 689 -11.26 -16.30 -10.26
N LEU A 690 -9.99 -15.88 -10.27
CA LEU A 690 -9.42 -15.03 -11.31
C LEU A 690 -8.67 -15.80 -12.42
N ASN A 691 -8.50 -17.11 -12.26
CA ASN A 691 -8.08 -18.01 -13.33
C ASN A 691 -9.28 -18.41 -14.17
#